data_0be53b51bbb934e547269664ca65313e
#
_entry.id   0be53b51bbb934e547269664ca65313e
#
_cell.length_a   1.000
_cell.length_b   1.000
_cell.length_c   1.000
_cell.angle_alpha   90.00
_cell.angle_beta   90.00
_cell.angle_gamma   90.00
#
_symmetry.space_group_name_H-M   'P 1'
#
loop_
_entity.id
_entity.type
_entity.pdbx_description
1 polymer ?
#
loop_
_entity_poly.entity_id
_entity_poly.type
_entity_poly.pdbx_seq_one_letter_code
_entity_poly.pdbx_strand_id
1 'polypeptide(L)'
;NTCIIRTTGFVVISITLIMTTLIIFIYNANTATISGGTFTAESTVVGSDYFAGGANTGKLTISKGTFTSESSGTAISMGAGADLTLTGGTFQTQGDGSSYVISLAETATAEISGGSFPGAEAARVVNSSDAFRDGYGVVKNPDGSLSVGVKDESAEAVVIARDGSRTNYLTLSAAAKAAPAGSTVQLQKSLVLTSGISTVNYGVTIDLNGYDIDGTAVTSSDGAVALKTNYSSKPVDGVDSTMRLINSVSGQGGTIQAKLPVSVKSGNSTIPLPAEIGAGVTLEVLEGGTDAVKLDSSAYLLYSETAADYIANGGFRVSVGGVDRIYGSYANAVSAAGDNAVVTLLHDYTGSDKIYSGSRSGTLNLAGRTYTYTGSDSIVDVNYENVGLTIQNGTLMGTSPEADGAQVLYSNSSLTLEGVTVDVKGEDIYGIVTNGTHVKNAIALKNSTLNVPNGNGIYFPSTGTVTIENSIINAKYVGVQMCAGSLAVRGAQTAITVTGRHENKTGDDGVIGDGAAISIVEREGYQDLGTVTIEDGTFKSAESVDAVKAYAFNNTNKTEEAWPTAGEVVSVSGGTFSAEVPEALCQDGYVAVKGENGSFVVGKDPAKTFVAQIGDREFTTIQGAIDAAGSGDTVRIKPGTYADDLTISKKITLLGSGADEAGTILTGTVSVAADGVTLDGIWFQQTYSEQDSKDQGACKLKTTETGTNLTIQNCIVQRMTGTAIPYGAIVHYGAAEGTLTLKNTELIAPVAGTADEINSASPSVIGVAAWAQTGENIDEAWKLVVTDCTIRTNGFAVFDRWNNATYTNTTFTGLEGVEGLDDIEVKTCYMALNNPHANDVTYDHCTFRNMRSWGMLGAGEELTVTDCTFDGTNQSRAISVAYGTIDKCTITGNTFDLSGSGSGIMFSGAVTETSTITVADNTFKNCSQEGGYCVNNTS
;
A
#
# COMPACT_ATOMS: atom_id res chain seq x y z
N ASN A 1 -59.32 -25.66 46.54
CA ASN A 1 -59.56 -26.76 45.58
C ASN A 1 -58.30 -27.61 45.51
N THR A 2 -58.29 -28.78 46.11
CA THR A 2 -57.22 -29.73 46.15
C THR A 2 -57.15 -30.44 44.79
N CYS A 3 -56.03 -30.23 44.00
CA CYS A 3 -55.79 -30.99 42.81
C CYS A 3 -54.91 -32.20 43.15
N ILE A 4 -55.47 -33.39 43.11
CA ILE A 4 -54.75 -34.67 43.34
C ILE A 4 -54.44 -35.23 41.95
N ILE A 5 -53.15 -35.19 41.54
CA ILE A 5 -52.72 -35.86 40.34
C ILE A 5 -52.33 -37.29 40.65
N ARG A 6 -53.21 -38.27 40.30
CA ARG A 6 -52.91 -39.72 40.39
C ARG A 6 -52.35 -40.11 38.99
N THR A 7 -51.18 -40.64 38.97
CA THR A 7 -50.58 -41.12 37.69
C THR A 7 -50.20 -42.64 37.84
N THR A 8 -50.51 -43.40 36.82
CA THR A 8 -50.07 -44.77 36.62
C THR A 8 -49.00 -44.89 35.51
N GLY A 9 -48.35 -43.77 35.15
CA GLY A 9 -47.33 -43.65 34.06
C GLY A 9 -46.43 -42.49 34.22
N PHE A 10 -45.52 -42.27 33.24
CA PHE A 10 -44.59 -41.13 33.15
C PHE A 10 -45.38 -39.82 33.00
N VAL A 11 -45.16 -38.82 33.87
CA VAL A 11 -45.82 -37.50 33.73
C VAL A 11 -44.79 -36.38 33.78
N VAL A 12 -44.73 -35.59 32.71
CA VAL A 12 -44.03 -34.28 32.67
C VAL A 12 -45.07 -33.20 32.93
N ILE A 13 -44.94 -32.47 34.04
CA ILE A 13 -45.83 -31.35 34.39
C ILE A 13 -45.14 -30.04 34.07
N SER A 14 -45.61 -29.37 33.02
CA SER A 14 -45.33 -27.95 32.76
C SER A 14 -46.65 -27.19 32.91
N ILE A 15 -46.84 -26.49 34.03
CA ILE A 15 -48.09 -25.77 34.33
C ILE A 15 -47.78 -24.27 34.45
N THR A 16 -48.44 -23.46 33.62
CA THR A 16 -48.58 -22.02 33.82
C THR A 16 -49.99 -21.77 34.35
N LEU A 17 -50.24 -22.00 35.62
CA LEU A 17 -51.51 -21.71 36.27
C LEU A 17 -51.31 -21.02 37.64
N ILE A 18 -51.95 -19.88 37.83
CA ILE A 18 -52.03 -19.20 39.10
C ILE A 18 -53.27 -19.81 39.85
N MET A 19 -53.01 -20.67 40.81
CA MET A 19 -54.04 -21.23 41.68
C MET A 19 -53.68 -20.95 43.13
N THR A 20 -54.65 -20.57 43.90
CA THR A 20 -54.54 -20.10 45.31
C THR A 20 -54.34 -21.24 46.35
N THR A 21 -54.44 -22.50 45.98
CA THR A 21 -54.11 -23.63 46.88
C THR A 21 -53.92 -24.91 46.04
N LEU A 22 -52.72 -25.44 45.95
CA LEU A 22 -52.43 -26.71 45.24
C LEU A 22 -51.47 -27.59 46.08
N ILE A 23 -51.93 -28.78 46.45
CA ILE A 23 -51.09 -29.83 47.03
C ILE A 23 -50.88 -30.89 45.96
N ILE A 24 -49.58 -31.11 45.56
CA ILE A 24 -49.20 -32.15 44.59
C ILE A 24 -48.82 -33.39 45.40
N PHE A 25 -49.60 -34.44 45.27
CA PHE A 25 -49.25 -35.77 45.81
C PHE A 25 -48.82 -36.71 44.71
N ILE A 26 -47.58 -37.17 44.82
CA ILE A 26 -47.05 -38.21 43.95
C ILE A 26 -47.27 -39.57 44.59
N TYR A 27 -48.15 -40.38 44.01
CA TYR A 27 -48.57 -41.66 44.57
C TYR A 27 -48.07 -42.83 43.71
N ASN A 28 -47.41 -43.80 44.35
CA ASN A 28 -46.90 -45.07 43.83
C ASN A 28 -45.87 -45.10 42.73
N ALA A 29 -44.67 -45.63 42.99
CA ALA A 29 -43.68 -46.20 42.09
C ALA A 29 -43.37 -45.53 40.75
N ASN A 30 -43.83 -44.26 40.54
CA ASN A 30 -43.76 -43.54 39.29
C ASN A 30 -42.75 -42.40 39.37
N THR A 31 -42.27 -41.91 38.16
CA THR A 31 -41.36 -40.77 38.06
C THR A 31 -42.17 -39.53 37.73
N ALA A 32 -42.01 -38.47 38.49
CA ALA A 32 -42.58 -37.14 38.23
C ALA A 32 -41.47 -36.12 38.02
N THR A 33 -41.64 -35.21 37.05
CA THR A 33 -40.69 -34.12 36.77
C THR A 33 -41.42 -32.79 36.80
N ILE A 34 -40.88 -31.81 37.56
CA ILE A 34 -41.36 -30.45 37.64
C ILE A 34 -40.28 -29.55 37.03
N SER A 35 -40.60 -28.94 35.89
CA SER A 35 -39.69 -28.08 35.15
C SER A 35 -40.07 -26.60 35.15
N GLY A 36 -41.05 -26.19 35.97
CA GLY A 36 -41.49 -24.82 36.14
C GLY A 36 -42.84 -24.70 36.82
N GLY A 37 -43.36 -23.50 37.03
CA GLY A 37 -44.66 -23.22 37.65
C GLY A 37 -44.52 -22.56 39.00
N THR A 38 -45.64 -22.05 39.51
CA THR A 38 -45.77 -21.49 40.87
C THR A 38 -46.75 -22.31 41.63
N PHE A 39 -46.30 -22.84 42.76
CA PHE A 39 -47.08 -23.75 43.60
C PHE A 39 -47.18 -23.20 45.06
N THR A 40 -48.34 -22.95 45.54
CA THR A 40 -48.62 -22.46 46.91
C THR A 40 -49.59 -23.38 47.64
N ALA A 41 -49.23 -23.73 48.84
CA ALA A 41 -50.07 -24.55 49.75
C ALA A 41 -50.03 -23.97 51.12
N GLU A 42 -51.11 -24.26 51.92
CA GLU A 42 -51.18 -23.87 53.33
C GLU A 42 -50.13 -24.62 54.16
N SER A 43 -49.80 -25.85 53.76
CA SER A 43 -48.76 -26.65 54.45
C SER A 43 -47.69 -27.11 53.47
N THR A 44 -47.37 -28.41 53.37
CA THR A 44 -46.40 -28.96 52.44
C THR A 44 -46.87 -28.80 51.00
N VAL A 45 -46.00 -28.24 50.11
CA VAL A 45 -46.35 -27.97 48.72
C VAL A 45 -46.24 -29.25 47.84
N VAL A 46 -45.20 -30.05 48.13
CA VAL A 46 -44.96 -31.31 47.39
C VAL A 46 -44.68 -32.39 48.43
N GLY A 47 -45.48 -33.44 48.42
CA GLY A 47 -45.35 -34.54 49.36
C GLY A 47 -45.55 -35.94 48.72
N SER A 48 -44.78 -36.90 49.17
CA SER A 48 -44.87 -38.32 48.77
C SER A 48 -45.41 -39.25 49.84
N ASP A 49 -45.74 -38.80 51.05
CA ASP A 49 -45.92 -39.60 52.25
C ASP A 49 -47.36 -39.62 52.85
N TYR A 50 -48.40 -39.06 52.25
CA TYR A 50 -49.63 -38.75 52.86
C TYR A 50 -50.67 -39.89 52.92
N PHE A 51 -50.46 -41.06 52.31
CA PHE A 51 -51.42 -42.18 52.43
C PHE A 51 -50.75 -43.52 52.73
N ALA A 52 -50.72 -43.81 53.95
CA ALA A 52 -50.74 -45.15 54.70
C ALA A 52 -50.06 -46.38 54.07
N GLY A 53 -48.97 -46.82 54.64
CA GLY A 53 -48.69 -48.23 54.90
C GLY A 53 -47.93 -49.05 53.88
N GLY A 54 -47.28 -48.36 52.83
CA GLY A 54 -46.43 -49.01 51.86
C GLY A 54 -45.23 -48.20 51.58
N ALA A 55 -44.07 -48.85 51.37
CA ALA A 55 -42.87 -48.17 50.89
C ALA A 55 -43.18 -47.41 49.57
N ASN A 56 -43.03 -46.09 49.56
CA ASN A 56 -43.24 -45.27 48.38
C ASN A 56 -41.92 -45.16 47.62
N THR A 57 -41.79 -45.82 46.49
CA THR A 57 -40.57 -45.87 45.67
C THR A 57 -40.63 -44.84 44.53
N GLY A 58 -41.41 -43.76 44.63
CA GLY A 58 -41.57 -42.78 43.60
C GLY A 58 -40.33 -41.89 43.46
N LYS A 59 -40.00 -41.52 42.23
CA LYS A 59 -38.94 -40.58 41.89
C LYS A 59 -39.46 -39.21 41.53
N LEU A 60 -38.96 -38.16 42.20
CA LEU A 60 -39.31 -36.79 41.94
C LEU A 60 -38.10 -36.03 41.45
N THR A 61 -38.21 -35.41 40.29
CA THR A 61 -37.19 -34.47 39.78
C THR A 61 -37.77 -33.05 39.72
N ILE A 62 -37.07 -32.10 40.33
CA ILE A 62 -37.42 -30.66 40.26
C ILE A 62 -36.25 -29.91 39.71
N SER A 63 -36.44 -29.21 38.57
CA SER A 63 -35.41 -28.39 37.93
C SER A 63 -35.70 -26.91 37.99
N LYS A 64 -36.97 -26.52 38.11
CA LYS A 64 -37.42 -25.11 38.19
C LYS A 64 -38.80 -25.04 38.87
N GLY A 65 -39.21 -23.83 39.25
CA GLY A 65 -40.50 -23.53 39.84
C GLY A 65 -40.37 -22.78 41.16
N THR A 66 -41.46 -22.16 41.61
CA THR A 66 -41.56 -21.51 42.91
C THR A 66 -42.53 -22.29 43.77
N PHE A 67 -42.11 -22.70 44.96
CA PHE A 67 -42.88 -23.53 45.92
C PHE A 67 -42.99 -22.78 47.22
N THR A 68 -44.19 -22.36 47.60
CA THR A 68 -44.47 -21.56 48.79
C THR A 68 -45.38 -22.32 49.74
N SER A 69 -44.87 -22.58 50.93
CA SER A 69 -45.70 -23.10 52.07
C SER A 69 -46.12 -21.92 52.96
N GLU A 70 -47.44 -21.66 53.16
CA GLU A 70 -47.94 -20.46 53.81
C GLU A 70 -48.03 -20.57 55.35
N SER A 71 -48.08 -21.81 55.90
CA SER A 71 -48.19 -22.00 57.35
C SER A 71 -47.28 -23.11 57.92
N SER A 72 -46.59 -23.88 57.03
CA SER A 72 -45.67 -24.93 57.43
C SER A 72 -44.27 -24.55 57.10
N GLY A 73 -43.25 -24.92 57.88
CA GLY A 73 -41.87 -24.77 57.58
C GLY A 73 -41.32 -25.70 56.46
N THR A 74 -42.16 -26.63 55.92
CA THR A 74 -41.76 -27.66 54.95
C THR A 74 -42.40 -27.40 53.60
N ALA A 75 -41.61 -27.22 52.56
CA ALA A 75 -42.05 -27.11 51.15
C ALA A 75 -42.11 -28.47 50.46
N ILE A 76 -41.13 -29.35 50.70
CA ILE A 76 -41.06 -30.69 50.14
C ILE A 76 -40.97 -31.69 51.28
N SER A 77 -41.81 -32.73 51.21
CA SER A 77 -41.82 -33.90 52.17
C SER A 77 -41.75 -35.22 51.40
N MET A 78 -40.64 -35.94 51.53
CA MET A 78 -40.40 -37.23 50.85
C MET A 78 -40.61 -38.38 51.83
N GLY A 79 -41.54 -39.23 51.54
CA GLY A 79 -41.84 -40.47 52.34
C GLY A 79 -40.79 -41.57 52.19
N ALA A 80 -40.89 -42.60 53.04
CA ALA A 80 -39.96 -43.70 53.08
C ALA A 80 -39.86 -44.43 51.71
N GLY A 81 -38.61 -44.58 51.22
CA GLY A 81 -38.28 -45.17 49.91
C GLY A 81 -38.46 -44.30 48.70
N ALA A 82 -38.84 -43.03 48.89
CA ALA A 82 -38.92 -42.05 47.79
C ALA A 82 -37.52 -41.49 47.42
N ASP A 83 -37.35 -41.11 46.17
CA ASP A 83 -36.10 -40.55 45.62
C ASP A 83 -36.35 -39.18 45.08
N LEU A 84 -35.56 -38.18 45.53
CA LEU A 84 -35.61 -36.77 45.13
C LEU A 84 -34.37 -36.36 44.34
N THR A 85 -34.55 -35.87 43.13
CA THR A 85 -33.50 -35.14 42.41
C THR A 85 -33.89 -33.67 42.33
N LEU A 86 -33.10 -32.78 42.93
CA LEU A 86 -33.35 -31.35 42.97
C LEU A 86 -32.18 -30.60 42.34
N THR A 87 -32.42 -30.02 41.18
CA THR A 87 -31.39 -29.24 40.43
C THR A 87 -31.67 -27.75 40.35
N GLY A 88 -32.82 -27.28 40.83
CA GLY A 88 -33.22 -25.87 40.84
C GLY A 88 -34.59 -25.65 41.44
N GLY A 89 -35.11 -24.42 41.39
CA GLY A 89 -36.37 -23.98 41.96
C GLY A 89 -36.19 -23.08 43.19
N THR A 90 -37.25 -22.36 43.57
CA THR A 90 -37.28 -21.48 44.75
C THR A 90 -38.24 -22.03 45.77
N PHE A 91 -37.81 -22.24 47.00
CA PHE A 91 -38.56 -22.87 48.05
C PHE A 91 -38.71 -21.89 49.21
N GLN A 92 -39.93 -21.40 49.45
CA GLN A 92 -40.28 -20.46 50.50
C GLN A 92 -41.18 -21.08 51.54
N THR A 93 -40.89 -20.85 52.77
CA THR A 93 -41.70 -21.30 53.89
C THR A 93 -41.95 -20.14 54.83
N GLN A 94 -43.18 -20.09 55.46
CA GLN A 94 -43.58 -19.06 56.42
C GLN A 94 -43.73 -19.62 57.83
N GLY A 95 -43.25 -20.85 58.09
CA GLY A 95 -43.28 -21.45 59.43
C GLY A 95 -42.36 -20.78 60.44
N ASP A 96 -42.44 -21.15 61.70
CA ASP A 96 -41.65 -20.66 62.81
C ASP A 96 -40.15 -20.98 62.81
N GLY A 97 -39.61 -21.51 61.70
CA GLY A 97 -38.20 -21.89 61.52
C GLY A 97 -37.82 -23.22 62.25
N SER A 98 -38.73 -23.90 62.86
CA SER A 98 -38.47 -25.16 63.53
C SER A 98 -38.43 -26.40 62.64
N SER A 99 -39.05 -26.30 61.45
CA SER A 99 -39.12 -27.35 60.45
C SER A 99 -38.04 -27.24 59.34
N TYR A 100 -37.79 -28.37 58.67
CA TYR A 100 -36.89 -28.39 57.48
C TYR A 100 -37.69 -28.01 56.23
N VAL A 101 -37.13 -27.18 55.38
CA VAL A 101 -37.74 -26.81 54.09
C VAL A 101 -37.93 -28.05 53.22
N ILE A 102 -36.96 -28.98 53.21
CA ILE A 102 -37.02 -30.27 52.61
C ILE A 102 -36.92 -31.33 53.73
N SER A 103 -37.95 -32.13 53.91
CA SER A 103 -38.03 -33.21 54.92
C SER A 103 -37.96 -34.57 54.20
N LEU A 104 -36.95 -35.36 54.54
CA LEU A 104 -36.73 -36.71 54.02
C LEU A 104 -37.01 -37.75 55.15
N ALA A 105 -37.87 -38.75 54.90
CA ALA A 105 -38.00 -39.90 55.76
C ALA A 105 -36.69 -40.72 55.81
N GLU A 106 -36.53 -41.59 56.90
CA GLU A 106 -35.33 -42.30 57.20
C GLU A 106 -34.77 -43.13 55.97
N THR A 107 -35.64 -43.64 55.13
CA THR A 107 -35.29 -44.45 53.97
C THR A 107 -35.47 -43.73 52.64
N ALA A 108 -35.75 -42.39 52.63
CA ALA A 108 -35.82 -41.60 51.45
C ALA A 108 -34.40 -41.24 51.02
N THR A 109 -34.16 -41.21 49.70
CA THR A 109 -32.92 -40.76 49.10
C THR A 109 -33.09 -39.41 48.42
N ALA A 110 -32.02 -38.63 48.41
CA ALA A 110 -32.05 -37.35 47.68
C ALA A 110 -30.68 -37.05 47.02
N GLU A 111 -30.72 -36.41 45.85
CA GLU A 111 -29.57 -35.80 45.22
C GLU A 111 -29.88 -34.32 44.96
N ILE A 112 -29.44 -33.44 45.87
CA ILE A 112 -29.69 -32.00 45.80
C ILE A 112 -28.44 -31.28 45.27
N SER A 113 -28.54 -30.66 44.11
CA SER A 113 -27.48 -29.92 43.48
C SER A 113 -27.86 -28.48 43.05
N GLY A 114 -29.06 -28.04 43.47
CA GLY A 114 -29.54 -26.68 43.23
C GLY A 114 -30.77 -26.36 44.06
N GLY A 115 -31.27 -25.13 43.95
CA GLY A 115 -32.43 -24.61 44.64
C GLY A 115 -32.09 -23.37 45.45
N SER A 116 -33.03 -22.42 45.53
CA SER A 116 -32.96 -21.19 46.32
C SER A 116 -33.94 -21.30 47.52
N PHE A 117 -33.49 -20.88 48.70
CA PHE A 117 -34.21 -21.04 49.96
C PHE A 117 -34.26 -19.67 50.69
N PRO A 118 -34.99 -18.67 50.14
CA PRO A 118 -35.09 -17.34 50.74
C PRO A 118 -35.79 -17.42 52.09
N GLY A 119 -35.20 -16.85 53.14
CA GLY A 119 -35.72 -16.82 54.49
C GLY A 119 -35.47 -18.09 55.33
N ALA A 120 -34.86 -19.15 54.77
CA ALA A 120 -34.49 -20.35 55.53
C ALA A 120 -33.21 -20.16 56.35
N GLU A 121 -33.02 -20.88 57.43
CA GLU A 121 -31.74 -21.09 58.09
C GLU A 121 -30.98 -22.23 57.46
N ALA A 122 -29.63 -22.10 57.36
CA ALA A 122 -28.79 -23.09 56.65
C ALA A 122 -28.95 -24.54 57.22
N ALA A 123 -29.07 -24.64 58.53
CA ALA A 123 -29.30 -25.93 59.20
C ALA A 123 -30.73 -26.49 58.99
N ARG A 124 -31.61 -25.75 58.38
CA ARG A 124 -33.00 -26.08 58.14
C ARG A 124 -33.38 -26.29 56.67
N VAL A 125 -32.44 -26.22 55.77
CA VAL A 125 -32.70 -26.45 54.33
C VAL A 125 -33.13 -27.91 54.09
N VAL A 126 -32.44 -28.89 54.67
CA VAL A 126 -32.78 -30.33 54.58
C VAL A 126 -32.36 -31.05 55.87
N ASN A 127 -33.12 -32.10 56.24
CA ASN A 127 -32.90 -32.88 57.50
C ASN A 127 -31.80 -33.94 57.33
N SER A 128 -31.14 -34.07 56.16
CA SER A 128 -30.06 -35.05 55.98
C SER A 128 -28.88 -34.37 55.23
N SER A 129 -27.70 -34.53 55.81
CA SER A 129 -26.46 -34.04 55.15
C SER A 129 -26.10 -34.80 53.89
N ASP A 130 -26.48 -36.06 53.82
CA ASP A 130 -26.20 -36.97 52.70
C ASP A 130 -27.15 -36.79 51.52
N ALA A 131 -28.11 -35.82 51.67
CA ALA A 131 -29.02 -35.42 50.61
C ALA A 131 -28.36 -34.57 49.52
N PHE A 132 -27.23 -33.96 49.81
CA PHE A 132 -26.52 -33.14 48.81
C PHE A 132 -25.67 -34.02 47.90
N ARG A 133 -25.66 -33.68 46.64
CA ARG A 133 -24.71 -34.24 45.68
C ARG A 133 -23.27 -33.94 46.15
N ASP A 134 -22.34 -34.87 45.90
CA ASP A 134 -20.93 -34.66 46.25
C ASP A 134 -20.39 -33.30 45.81
N GLY A 135 -19.82 -32.60 46.77
CA GLY A 135 -19.29 -31.25 46.55
C GLY A 135 -20.32 -30.15 46.66
N TYR A 136 -21.60 -30.43 46.78
CA TYR A 136 -22.66 -29.45 46.97
C TYR A 136 -23.04 -29.27 48.42
N GLY A 137 -23.68 -28.17 48.75
CA GLY A 137 -24.17 -27.84 50.06
C GLY A 137 -24.91 -26.53 50.05
N VAL A 138 -25.37 -26.12 51.29
CA VAL A 138 -25.98 -24.81 51.45
C VAL A 138 -24.92 -23.72 51.39
N VAL A 139 -25.09 -22.78 50.49
CA VAL A 139 -24.22 -21.61 50.29
C VAL A 139 -25.04 -20.34 50.51
N LYS A 140 -24.39 -19.31 51.09
CA LYS A 140 -24.99 -17.99 51.33
C LYS A 140 -24.72 -17.07 50.16
N ASN A 141 -25.75 -16.57 49.53
CA ASN A 141 -25.64 -15.61 48.43
C ASN A 141 -25.26 -14.19 48.94
N PRO A 142 -24.75 -13.29 48.05
CA PRO A 142 -24.38 -11.90 48.45
C PRO A 142 -25.53 -11.11 49.07
N ASP A 143 -26.78 -11.38 48.69
CA ASP A 143 -27.99 -10.74 49.24
C ASP A 143 -28.42 -11.34 50.60
N GLY A 144 -27.67 -12.30 51.10
CA GLY A 144 -27.93 -12.98 52.39
C GLY A 144 -28.91 -14.17 52.27
N SER A 145 -29.57 -14.40 51.14
CA SER A 145 -30.40 -15.59 50.89
C SER A 145 -29.53 -16.86 50.81
N LEU A 146 -30.16 -18.00 50.97
CA LEU A 146 -29.53 -19.32 50.91
C LEU A 146 -29.87 -19.98 49.58
N SER A 147 -28.91 -20.68 49.02
CA SER A 147 -29.10 -21.59 47.90
C SER A 147 -28.29 -22.89 48.11
N VAL A 148 -28.60 -23.94 47.33
CA VAL A 148 -27.69 -25.06 47.22
C VAL A 148 -26.79 -24.85 46.02
N GLY A 149 -25.52 -24.90 46.27
CA GLY A 149 -24.47 -24.69 45.26
C GLY A 149 -23.22 -25.50 45.60
N VAL A 150 -22.20 -25.36 44.77
CA VAL A 150 -20.89 -25.98 45.03
C VAL A 150 -20.25 -25.31 46.23
N LYS A 151 -19.80 -26.09 47.23
CA LYS A 151 -19.07 -25.59 48.39
C LYS A 151 -17.70 -25.02 47.98
N ASP A 152 -17.21 -24.01 48.71
CA ASP A 152 -15.89 -23.37 48.45
C ASP A 152 -14.78 -24.42 48.47
N GLU A 153 -14.71 -25.30 49.43
CA GLU A 153 -13.69 -26.36 49.53
C GLU A 153 -13.75 -27.38 48.40
N SER A 154 -14.91 -27.54 47.75
CA SER A 154 -15.12 -28.51 46.69
C SER A 154 -14.92 -27.92 45.29
N ALA A 155 -14.96 -26.61 45.16
CA ALA A 155 -14.87 -25.92 43.87
C ALA A 155 -13.49 -26.06 43.23
N GLU A 156 -13.46 -26.35 41.93
CA GLU A 156 -12.26 -26.17 41.11
C GLU A 156 -12.15 -24.74 40.61
N ALA A 157 -13.29 -24.11 40.34
CA ALA A 157 -13.29 -22.73 39.82
C ALA A 157 -14.52 -21.96 40.27
N VAL A 158 -14.38 -20.63 40.31
CA VAL A 158 -15.45 -19.67 40.59
C VAL A 158 -15.66 -18.80 39.36
N VAL A 159 -16.90 -18.68 38.93
CA VAL A 159 -17.26 -17.68 37.92
C VAL A 159 -17.61 -16.39 38.66
N ILE A 160 -16.91 -15.30 38.33
CA ILE A 160 -17.17 -13.96 38.82
C ILE A 160 -17.80 -13.18 37.69
N ALA A 161 -19.06 -12.90 37.77
CA ALA A 161 -19.82 -12.16 36.78
C ALA A 161 -19.45 -10.64 36.79
N ARG A 162 -19.83 -9.89 35.77
CA ARG A 162 -19.54 -8.45 35.67
C ARG A 162 -20.14 -7.60 36.80
N ASP A 163 -21.23 -8.04 37.39
CA ASP A 163 -21.87 -7.40 38.56
C ASP A 163 -21.20 -7.76 39.90
N GLY A 164 -20.13 -8.58 39.85
CA GLY A 164 -19.39 -9.05 41.02
C GLY A 164 -19.98 -10.30 41.67
N SER A 165 -21.10 -10.81 41.19
CA SER A 165 -21.68 -12.06 41.72
C SER A 165 -20.73 -13.25 41.46
N ARG A 166 -20.65 -14.17 42.43
CA ARG A 166 -19.73 -15.31 42.41
C ARG A 166 -20.53 -16.61 42.43
N THR A 167 -20.16 -17.53 41.55
CA THR A 167 -20.79 -18.87 41.51
C THR A 167 -19.70 -19.93 41.44
N ASN A 168 -19.71 -20.85 42.38
CA ASN A 168 -18.77 -21.97 42.45
C ASN A 168 -19.14 -23.08 41.48
N TYR A 169 -18.12 -23.71 40.92
CA TYR A 169 -18.29 -24.86 40.04
C TYR A 169 -17.38 -26.02 40.48
N LEU A 170 -17.91 -27.23 40.48
CA LEU A 170 -17.13 -28.45 40.82
C LEU A 170 -15.99 -28.70 39.84
N THR A 171 -16.12 -28.28 38.58
CA THR A 171 -15.07 -28.46 37.56
C THR A 171 -14.82 -27.18 36.81
N LEU A 172 -13.57 -26.97 36.43
CA LEU A 172 -13.16 -25.85 35.55
C LEU A 172 -13.92 -25.88 34.22
N SER A 173 -14.16 -27.11 33.68
CA SER A 173 -14.93 -27.26 32.43
C SER A 173 -16.35 -26.74 32.53
N ALA A 174 -17.02 -27.01 33.66
CA ALA A 174 -18.38 -26.53 33.90
C ALA A 174 -18.40 -25.00 34.05
N ALA A 175 -17.43 -24.45 34.78
CA ALA A 175 -17.26 -23.00 34.95
C ALA A 175 -17.04 -22.30 33.62
N ALA A 176 -16.09 -22.78 32.79
CA ALA A 176 -15.75 -22.20 31.50
C ALA A 176 -16.94 -22.22 30.51
N LYS A 177 -17.76 -23.27 30.54
CA LYS A 177 -18.99 -23.33 29.71
C LYS A 177 -20.10 -22.43 30.20
N ALA A 178 -20.23 -22.26 31.50
CA ALA A 178 -21.28 -21.47 32.12
C ALA A 178 -20.95 -19.97 32.17
N ALA A 179 -19.66 -19.60 32.09
CA ALA A 179 -19.17 -18.24 32.23
C ALA A 179 -19.84 -17.27 31.21
N PRO A 180 -20.58 -16.25 31.68
CA PRO A 180 -21.13 -15.24 30.79
C PRO A 180 -20.04 -14.42 30.11
N ALA A 181 -20.37 -13.76 28.99
CA ALA A 181 -19.48 -12.86 28.32
C ALA A 181 -18.95 -11.75 29.25
N GLY A 182 -17.64 -11.56 29.29
CA GLY A 182 -16.95 -10.57 30.12
C GLY A 182 -16.84 -10.95 31.61
N SER A 183 -17.06 -12.21 31.96
CA SER A 183 -16.83 -12.71 33.31
C SER A 183 -15.43 -13.27 33.50
N THR A 184 -15.05 -13.50 34.75
CA THR A 184 -13.79 -14.14 35.13
C THR A 184 -14.05 -15.55 35.65
N VAL A 185 -13.35 -16.55 35.17
CA VAL A 185 -13.28 -17.92 35.71
C VAL A 185 -11.98 -18.01 36.49
N GLN A 186 -12.08 -18.00 37.83
CA GLN A 186 -10.95 -18.00 38.76
C GLN A 186 -10.76 -19.37 39.36
N LEU A 187 -9.54 -19.95 39.27
CA LEU A 187 -9.19 -21.21 39.86
C LEU A 187 -9.19 -21.13 41.39
N GLN A 188 -9.52 -22.23 42.03
CA GLN A 188 -9.53 -22.37 43.50
C GLN A 188 -8.49 -23.39 44.01
N LYS A 189 -7.87 -24.15 43.09
CA LYS A 189 -6.82 -25.14 43.37
C LYS A 189 -6.06 -25.46 42.06
N SER A 190 -4.87 -26.06 42.18
CA SER A 190 -4.16 -26.63 41.04
C SER A 190 -4.90 -27.87 40.51
N LEU A 191 -4.91 -28.03 39.19
CA LEU A 191 -5.74 -29.04 38.52
C LEU A 191 -4.89 -29.95 37.63
N VAL A 192 -5.27 -31.23 37.59
CA VAL A 192 -4.83 -32.19 36.58
C VAL A 192 -5.96 -32.40 35.59
N LEU A 193 -5.79 -32.01 34.34
CA LEU A 193 -6.82 -32.14 33.32
C LEU A 193 -6.73 -33.49 32.62
N THR A 194 -7.86 -34.14 32.44
CA THR A 194 -8.02 -35.36 31.62
C THR A 194 -8.61 -35.05 30.24
N SER A 195 -9.12 -33.84 30.06
CA SER A 195 -9.64 -33.34 28.79
C SER A 195 -9.49 -31.81 28.70
N GLY A 196 -9.41 -31.27 27.48
CA GLY A 196 -9.30 -29.85 27.28
C GLY A 196 -10.50 -29.05 27.73
N ILE A 197 -10.23 -27.86 28.25
CA ILE A 197 -11.23 -26.88 28.69
C ILE A 197 -11.60 -25.96 27.55
N SER A 198 -12.91 -25.71 27.38
CA SER A 198 -13.42 -24.84 26.33
C SER A 198 -14.21 -23.67 26.93
N THR A 199 -13.84 -22.43 26.54
CA THR A 199 -14.68 -21.25 26.76
C THR A 199 -15.64 -21.08 25.58
N VAL A 200 -16.90 -20.79 25.85
CA VAL A 200 -17.95 -20.68 24.81
C VAL A 200 -18.49 -19.27 24.57
N ASN A 201 -18.15 -18.34 25.43
CA ASN A 201 -18.54 -16.92 25.32
C ASN A 201 -17.34 -16.00 25.17
N TYR A 202 -17.52 -14.89 24.46
CA TYR A 202 -16.48 -13.88 24.23
C TYR A 202 -16.11 -13.12 25.52
N GLY A 203 -14.86 -12.71 25.60
CA GLY A 203 -14.37 -11.83 26.68
C GLY A 203 -14.24 -12.51 28.05
N VAL A 204 -14.22 -13.83 28.10
CA VAL A 204 -14.00 -14.56 29.34
C VAL A 204 -12.52 -14.48 29.73
N THR A 205 -12.28 -14.09 30.99
CA THR A 205 -10.95 -14.13 31.62
C THR A 205 -10.79 -15.45 32.37
N ILE A 206 -9.70 -16.17 32.12
CA ILE A 206 -9.27 -17.30 32.97
C ILE A 206 -8.21 -16.79 33.92
N ASP A 207 -8.48 -16.79 35.20
CA ASP A 207 -7.55 -16.38 36.25
C ASP A 207 -7.01 -17.59 36.98
N LEU A 208 -5.71 -17.82 36.82
CA LEU A 208 -5.03 -18.94 37.48
C LEU A 208 -4.95 -18.76 39.00
N ASN A 209 -5.04 -17.52 39.52
CA ASN A 209 -5.16 -17.21 40.94
C ASN A 209 -4.06 -17.87 41.82
N GLY A 210 -2.86 -18.01 41.31
CA GLY A 210 -1.73 -18.61 41.99
C GLY A 210 -1.70 -20.17 41.91
N TYR A 211 -2.53 -20.78 41.08
CA TYR A 211 -2.59 -22.22 40.87
C TYR A 211 -2.08 -22.63 39.49
N ASP A 212 -1.78 -23.92 39.33
CA ASP A 212 -1.27 -24.48 38.08
C ASP A 212 -2.30 -25.41 37.44
N ILE A 213 -2.17 -25.58 36.12
CA ILE A 213 -2.93 -26.53 35.32
C ILE A 213 -1.94 -27.53 34.70
N ASP A 214 -2.08 -28.79 35.09
CA ASP A 214 -1.38 -29.94 34.54
C ASP A 214 -2.25 -30.61 33.47
N GLY A 215 -1.87 -30.44 32.21
CA GLY A 215 -2.51 -31.04 31.04
C GLY A 215 -1.80 -32.29 30.51
N THR A 216 -0.88 -32.91 31.27
CA THR A 216 -0.14 -34.11 30.84
C THR A 216 -1.03 -35.30 30.45
N ALA A 217 -2.18 -35.41 31.07
CA ALA A 217 -3.16 -36.46 30.80
C ALA A 217 -4.20 -36.13 29.71
N VAL A 218 -4.10 -34.94 29.06
CA VAL A 218 -5.01 -34.56 27.98
C VAL A 218 -4.63 -35.30 26.70
N THR A 219 -5.49 -36.14 26.20
CA THR A 219 -5.28 -37.03 25.03
C THR A 219 -6.33 -36.84 23.95
N SER A 220 -6.93 -35.65 23.81
CA SER A 220 -7.99 -35.43 22.83
C SER A 220 -7.51 -35.47 21.38
N SER A 221 -8.41 -35.78 20.46
CA SER A 221 -8.20 -35.75 19.00
C SER A 221 -7.84 -34.36 18.47
N ASP A 222 -8.01 -33.31 19.27
CA ASP A 222 -7.73 -31.91 18.91
C ASP A 222 -6.28 -31.49 19.25
N GLY A 223 -5.34 -32.45 19.36
CA GLY A 223 -3.93 -32.13 19.59
C GLY A 223 -3.52 -31.92 21.05
N ALA A 224 -4.29 -32.51 22.00
CA ALA A 224 -4.00 -32.43 23.45
C ALA A 224 -3.95 -30.98 23.99
N VAL A 225 -4.91 -30.17 23.59
CA VAL A 225 -5.05 -28.75 24.01
C VAL A 225 -5.58 -28.68 25.43
N ALA A 226 -4.88 -27.96 26.33
CA ALA A 226 -5.35 -27.72 27.68
C ALA A 226 -6.51 -26.72 27.75
N LEU A 227 -6.32 -25.51 27.16
CA LEU A 227 -7.35 -24.47 27.11
C LEU A 227 -7.66 -24.08 25.67
N LYS A 228 -8.92 -24.04 25.29
CA LYS A 228 -9.33 -23.57 23.94
C LYS A 228 -10.56 -22.68 23.97
N THR A 229 -10.65 -21.79 23.01
CA THR A 229 -11.88 -21.08 22.70
C THR A 229 -12.78 -21.92 21.78
N ASN A 230 -14.07 -21.93 22.03
CA ASN A 230 -15.07 -22.64 21.21
C ASN A 230 -16.38 -21.84 21.24
N TYR A 231 -16.36 -20.66 20.62
CA TYR A 231 -17.48 -19.71 20.68
C TYR A 231 -18.67 -20.18 19.87
N SER A 232 -19.82 -20.28 20.51
CA SER A 232 -21.11 -20.61 19.90
C SER A 232 -22.04 -19.38 19.76
N SER A 233 -21.67 -18.24 20.37
CA SER A 233 -22.43 -17.00 20.39
C SER A 233 -21.73 -15.90 19.57
N LYS A 234 -22.43 -14.76 19.38
CA LYS A 234 -21.80 -13.53 18.85
C LYS A 234 -21.19 -12.71 20.00
N PRO A 235 -20.23 -11.80 19.71
CA PRO A 235 -19.80 -10.80 20.67
C PRO A 235 -21.00 -10.04 21.23
N VAL A 236 -20.93 -9.65 22.51
CA VAL A 236 -21.97 -8.89 23.19
C VAL A 236 -21.60 -7.40 23.14
N ASP A 237 -22.53 -6.56 22.72
CA ASP A 237 -22.32 -5.11 22.64
C ASP A 237 -21.94 -4.53 24.01
N GLY A 238 -20.90 -3.69 24.02
CA GLY A 238 -20.36 -3.08 25.23
C GLY A 238 -19.56 -4.02 26.14
N VAL A 239 -19.27 -5.25 25.68
CA VAL A 239 -18.37 -6.18 26.35
C VAL A 239 -17.07 -6.30 25.51
N ASP A 240 -15.93 -6.10 26.17
CA ASP A 240 -14.64 -6.40 25.56
C ASP A 240 -14.56 -7.90 25.20
N SER A 241 -14.34 -8.21 23.94
CA SER A 241 -14.30 -9.58 23.44
C SER A 241 -12.97 -10.30 23.68
N THR A 242 -11.99 -9.64 24.27
CA THR A 242 -10.64 -10.18 24.51
C THR A 242 -10.70 -11.38 25.47
N MET A 243 -10.25 -12.55 25.00
CA MET A 243 -9.98 -13.67 25.86
C MET A 243 -8.69 -13.37 26.65
N ARG A 244 -8.78 -13.38 27.98
CA ARG A 244 -7.61 -13.14 28.84
C ARG A 244 -7.24 -14.37 29.64
N LEU A 245 -5.95 -14.62 29.70
CA LEU A 245 -5.37 -15.58 30.58
C LEU A 245 -4.45 -14.82 31.54
N ILE A 246 -4.78 -14.81 32.84
CA ILE A 246 -4.04 -14.04 33.83
C ILE A 246 -3.69 -14.91 35.04
N ASN A 247 -2.71 -14.45 35.82
CA ASN A 247 -2.44 -14.97 37.17
C ASN A 247 -2.51 -13.79 38.14
N SER A 248 -3.61 -13.66 38.87
CA SER A 248 -3.84 -12.52 39.77
C SER A 248 -2.95 -12.57 41.02
N VAL A 249 -2.33 -13.72 41.35
CA VAL A 249 -1.42 -13.89 42.47
C VAL A 249 0.02 -13.94 42.00
N SER A 250 0.68 -12.81 42.14
CA SER A 250 2.09 -12.66 41.69
C SER A 250 3.06 -13.58 42.45
N GLY A 251 3.93 -14.26 41.69
CA GLY A 251 5.01 -15.10 42.24
C GLY A 251 4.57 -16.45 42.84
N GLN A 252 3.35 -16.86 42.61
CA GLN A 252 2.86 -18.19 42.99
C GLN A 252 2.16 -18.83 41.79
N GLY A 253 2.45 -20.12 41.48
CA GLY A 253 1.83 -20.88 40.42
C GLY A 253 1.76 -20.13 39.10
N GLY A 254 0.70 -20.31 38.38
CA GLY A 254 0.44 -19.65 37.11
C GLY A 254 0.97 -20.38 35.88
N THR A 255 1.35 -21.67 36.09
CA THR A 255 1.85 -22.51 34.99
C THR A 255 0.73 -23.34 34.39
N ILE A 256 0.70 -23.41 33.07
CA ILE A 256 -0.10 -24.36 32.31
C ILE A 256 0.86 -25.21 31.48
N GLN A 257 0.95 -26.49 31.81
CA GLN A 257 1.76 -27.43 31.05
C GLN A 257 0.88 -28.36 30.22
N ALA A 258 1.14 -28.48 28.92
CA ALA A 258 0.45 -29.37 28.00
C ALA A 258 1.24 -29.54 26.70
N LYS A 259 0.86 -30.44 25.80
CA LYS A 259 1.41 -30.48 24.45
C LYS A 259 1.03 -29.23 23.65
N LEU A 260 -0.15 -28.68 23.88
CA LEU A 260 -0.58 -27.37 23.40
C LEU A 260 -1.34 -26.67 24.54
N PRO A 261 -0.69 -25.79 25.31
CA PRO A 261 -1.33 -25.13 26.44
C PRO A 261 -2.58 -24.33 26.07
N VAL A 262 -2.51 -23.52 24.98
CA VAL A 262 -3.60 -22.64 24.57
C VAL A 262 -3.87 -22.72 23.07
N SER A 263 -5.14 -22.86 22.70
CA SER A 263 -5.59 -22.66 21.30
C SER A 263 -6.69 -21.62 21.23
N VAL A 264 -6.42 -20.56 20.46
CA VAL A 264 -7.37 -19.48 20.22
C VAL A 264 -7.93 -19.63 18.83
N LYS A 265 -9.22 -19.93 18.75
CA LYS A 265 -9.93 -20.16 17.49
C LYS A 265 -11.21 -19.37 17.45
N SER A 266 -11.40 -18.61 16.39
CA SER A 266 -12.70 -17.99 16.09
C SER A 266 -13.63 -19.01 15.45
N GLY A 267 -14.82 -19.17 15.98
CA GLY A 267 -15.88 -19.97 15.34
C GLY A 267 -16.43 -19.32 14.06
N ASN A 268 -16.13 -18.04 13.83
CA ASN A 268 -16.46 -17.29 12.64
C ASN A 268 -15.21 -16.51 12.18
N SER A 269 -14.70 -16.85 11.02
CA SER A 269 -13.48 -16.24 10.45
C SER A 269 -13.59 -14.74 10.18
N THR A 270 -14.80 -14.17 10.18
CA THR A 270 -15.03 -12.74 9.95
C THR A 270 -15.03 -11.91 11.23
N ILE A 271 -15.06 -12.54 12.41
CA ILE A 271 -15.07 -11.85 13.70
C ILE A 271 -13.66 -11.91 14.30
N PRO A 272 -12.96 -10.77 14.43
CA PRO A 272 -11.66 -10.75 15.10
C PRO A 272 -11.75 -11.22 16.54
N LEU A 273 -10.85 -12.11 16.91
CA LEU A 273 -10.80 -12.65 18.29
C LEU A 273 -9.47 -12.27 18.95
N PRO A 274 -9.48 -11.20 19.77
CA PRO A 274 -8.32 -10.84 20.56
C PRO A 274 -8.11 -11.81 21.72
N ALA A 275 -6.83 -12.17 21.95
CA ALA A 275 -6.41 -12.88 23.13
C ALA A 275 -5.23 -12.16 23.79
N GLU A 276 -5.12 -12.27 25.11
CA GLU A 276 -4.06 -11.66 25.91
C GLU A 276 -3.54 -12.69 26.92
N ILE A 277 -2.23 -12.87 26.93
CA ILE A 277 -1.53 -13.65 27.94
C ILE A 277 -0.89 -12.64 28.90
N GLY A 278 -1.45 -12.57 30.11
CA GLY A 278 -1.03 -11.63 31.13
C GLY A 278 0.28 -12.01 31.82
N ALA A 279 0.87 -11.03 32.49
CA ALA A 279 2.07 -11.23 33.29
C ALA A 279 1.85 -12.27 34.39
N GLY A 280 2.87 -13.11 34.67
CA GLY A 280 2.80 -14.16 35.70
C GLY A 280 2.12 -15.45 35.23
N VAL A 281 1.71 -15.54 33.95
CA VAL A 281 1.31 -16.77 33.31
C VAL A 281 2.53 -17.38 32.61
N THR A 282 2.78 -18.68 32.87
CA THR A 282 3.81 -19.46 32.18
C THR A 282 3.15 -20.60 31.42
N LEU A 283 3.47 -20.69 30.11
CA LEU A 283 2.96 -21.77 29.27
C LEU A 283 4.13 -22.71 28.94
N GLU A 284 4.02 -23.98 29.41
CA GLU A 284 5.06 -24.99 29.20
C GLU A 284 4.59 -26.03 28.19
N VAL A 285 5.38 -26.21 27.12
CA VAL A 285 5.10 -27.19 26.07
C VAL A 285 5.74 -28.51 26.44
N LEU A 286 4.92 -29.57 26.55
CA LEU A 286 5.39 -30.93 26.82
C LEU A 286 6.00 -31.58 25.59
N GLU A 287 6.78 -32.66 25.80
CA GLU A 287 7.40 -33.44 24.72
C GLU A 287 6.39 -33.86 23.65
N GLY A 288 6.70 -33.58 22.40
CA GLY A 288 5.84 -33.79 21.23
C GLY A 288 4.83 -32.69 20.94
N GLY A 289 4.86 -31.57 21.68
CA GLY A 289 4.23 -30.30 21.31
C GLY A 289 5.19 -29.41 20.51
N THR A 290 4.64 -28.40 19.86
CA THR A 290 5.42 -27.44 19.08
C THR A 290 5.25 -26.00 19.57
N ASP A 291 4.05 -25.59 19.87
CA ASP A 291 3.69 -24.22 20.25
C ASP A 291 2.99 -24.18 21.61
N ALA A 292 3.25 -23.14 22.37
CA ALA A 292 2.50 -22.87 23.59
C ALA A 292 1.12 -22.27 23.29
N VAL A 293 1.04 -21.47 22.20
CA VAL A 293 -0.22 -20.88 21.73
C VAL A 293 -0.40 -21.13 20.24
N LYS A 294 -1.55 -21.64 19.86
CA LYS A 294 -1.99 -21.78 18.47
C LYS A 294 -3.11 -20.80 18.16
N LEU A 295 -2.93 -20.02 17.07
CA LEU A 295 -3.89 -19.05 16.57
C LEU A 295 -4.49 -19.52 15.26
N ASP A 296 -5.81 -19.68 15.22
CA ASP A 296 -6.54 -20.11 14.03
C ASP A 296 -7.39 -18.95 13.47
N SER A 297 -7.50 -18.87 12.13
CA SER A 297 -8.39 -17.94 11.44
C SER A 297 -8.12 -16.46 11.80
N SER A 298 -9.14 -15.72 12.24
CA SER A 298 -9.05 -14.32 12.63
C SER A 298 -8.62 -14.07 14.08
N ALA A 299 -8.18 -15.11 14.79
CA ALA A 299 -7.64 -14.98 16.12
C ALA A 299 -6.26 -14.32 16.12
N TYR A 300 -6.00 -13.49 17.13
CA TYR A 300 -4.71 -12.86 17.31
C TYR A 300 -4.37 -12.66 18.79
N LEU A 301 -3.08 -12.67 19.10
CA LEU A 301 -2.59 -12.22 20.40
C LEU A 301 -2.32 -10.71 20.39
N LEU A 302 -2.64 -10.05 21.46
CA LEU A 302 -2.07 -8.73 21.76
C LEU A 302 -0.56 -8.91 21.96
N TYR A 303 0.23 -8.07 21.25
CA TYR A 303 1.68 -8.21 21.27
C TYR A 303 2.27 -7.85 22.65
N SER A 304 3.10 -8.74 23.15
CA SER A 304 4.14 -8.49 24.14
C SER A 304 5.32 -9.39 23.81
N GLU A 305 6.50 -9.09 24.32
CA GLU A 305 7.68 -9.97 24.17
C GLU A 305 7.37 -11.39 24.62
N THR A 306 6.78 -11.54 25.81
CA THR A 306 6.39 -12.84 26.37
C THR A 306 5.33 -13.55 25.51
N ALA A 307 4.36 -12.81 24.97
CA ALA A 307 3.34 -13.40 24.09
C ALA A 307 3.94 -13.89 22.77
N ALA A 308 4.94 -13.18 22.25
CA ALA A 308 5.67 -13.58 21.05
C ALA A 308 6.42 -14.92 21.28
N ASP A 309 7.10 -15.09 22.42
CA ASP A 309 7.86 -16.29 22.75
C ASP A 309 7.00 -17.57 22.85
N TYR A 310 5.69 -17.42 23.03
CA TYR A 310 4.75 -18.54 23.08
C TYR A 310 4.34 -19.08 21.71
N ILE A 311 4.79 -18.44 20.61
CA ILE A 311 4.57 -18.93 19.25
C ILE A 311 5.93 -19.34 18.69
N ALA A 312 6.32 -20.56 18.86
CA ALA A 312 7.65 -21.05 18.48
C ALA A 312 7.82 -21.19 16.96
N ASN A 313 6.74 -21.40 16.21
CA ASN A 313 6.76 -21.57 14.76
C ASN A 313 6.08 -20.38 14.08
N GLY A 314 6.88 -19.42 13.57
CA GLY A 314 6.38 -18.25 12.86
C GLY A 314 5.93 -17.10 13.76
N GLY A 315 4.65 -16.83 13.79
CA GLY A 315 4.10 -15.61 14.42
C GLY A 315 4.32 -14.37 13.57
N PHE A 316 3.22 -13.71 13.20
CA PHE A 316 3.24 -12.56 12.28
C PHE A 316 2.72 -11.33 12.99
N ARG A 317 3.64 -10.44 13.37
CA ARG A 317 3.30 -9.18 14.04
C ARG A 317 2.92 -8.12 13.02
N VAL A 318 1.83 -7.41 13.31
CA VAL A 318 1.39 -6.25 12.53
C VAL A 318 0.64 -5.25 13.41
N SER A 319 0.75 -3.96 13.09
CA SER A 319 -0.01 -2.90 13.78
C SER A 319 -1.36 -2.66 13.10
N VAL A 320 -2.43 -2.74 13.86
CA VAL A 320 -3.81 -2.50 13.38
C VAL A 320 -4.46 -1.45 14.27
N GLY A 321 -4.73 -0.27 13.71
CA GLY A 321 -5.30 0.85 14.49
C GLY A 321 -4.41 1.31 15.65
N GLY A 322 -3.09 1.22 15.49
CA GLY A 322 -2.11 1.59 16.52
C GLY A 322 -1.90 0.53 17.61
N VAL A 323 -2.49 -0.66 17.47
CA VAL A 323 -2.30 -1.78 18.39
C VAL A 323 -1.55 -2.90 17.70
N ASP A 324 -0.44 -3.32 18.26
CA ASP A 324 0.36 -4.42 17.75
C ASP A 324 -0.29 -5.77 18.09
N ARG A 325 -0.40 -6.61 17.06
CA ARG A 325 -1.07 -7.92 17.12
C ARG A 325 -0.20 -9.00 16.51
N ILE A 326 -0.32 -10.22 17.02
CA ILE A 326 0.36 -11.40 16.46
C ILE A 326 -0.70 -12.31 15.86
N TYR A 327 -0.52 -12.67 14.59
CA TYR A 327 -1.35 -13.64 13.88
C TYR A 327 -0.59 -14.94 13.63
N GLY A 328 -1.31 -16.03 13.43
CA GLY A 328 -0.71 -17.34 13.13
C GLY A 328 -0.24 -17.49 11.67
N SER A 329 -0.65 -16.59 10.74
CA SER A 329 -0.24 -16.62 9.34
C SER A 329 -0.09 -15.21 8.77
N TYR A 330 0.76 -15.10 7.75
CA TYR A 330 0.94 -13.84 7.00
C TYR A 330 -0.37 -13.33 6.39
N ALA A 331 -1.15 -14.22 5.78
CA ALA A 331 -2.42 -13.87 5.15
C ALA A 331 -3.42 -13.24 6.13
N ASN A 332 -3.52 -13.80 7.35
CA ASN A 332 -4.38 -13.25 8.39
C ASN A 332 -3.90 -11.87 8.87
N ALA A 333 -2.59 -11.67 9.01
CA ALA A 333 -2.00 -10.41 9.41
C ALA A 333 -2.27 -9.30 8.38
N VAL A 334 -2.03 -9.56 7.10
CA VAL A 334 -2.29 -8.61 6.00
C VAL A 334 -3.78 -8.31 5.86
N SER A 335 -4.62 -9.35 5.95
CA SER A 335 -6.08 -9.17 5.88
C SER A 335 -6.60 -8.24 6.97
N ALA A 336 -6.03 -8.30 8.16
CA ALA A 336 -6.45 -7.48 9.30
C ALA A 336 -5.94 -6.03 9.21
N ALA A 337 -4.73 -5.82 8.71
CA ALA A 337 -4.08 -4.51 8.73
C ALA A 337 -4.46 -3.60 7.55
N GLY A 338 -4.77 -4.16 6.38
CA GLY A 338 -5.10 -3.39 5.17
C GLY A 338 -3.92 -3.22 4.22
N ASP A 339 -4.07 -2.30 3.25
CA ASP A 339 -3.05 -2.03 2.25
C ASP A 339 -1.76 -1.44 2.84
N ASN A 340 -0.64 -1.81 2.23
CA ASN A 340 0.70 -1.36 2.58
C ASN A 340 1.14 -1.69 4.02
N ALA A 341 0.54 -2.71 4.62
CA ALA A 341 0.91 -3.16 5.95
C ALA A 341 2.34 -3.74 5.95
N VAL A 342 3.07 -3.45 7.03
CA VAL A 342 4.34 -4.10 7.33
C VAL A 342 4.10 -5.20 8.35
N VAL A 343 4.27 -6.43 7.92
CA VAL A 343 4.15 -7.63 8.75
C VAL A 343 5.54 -8.14 9.08
N THR A 344 5.81 -8.37 10.35
CA THR A 344 7.12 -8.87 10.82
C THR A 344 7.01 -10.32 11.30
N LEU A 345 7.87 -11.19 10.79
CA LEU A 345 8.03 -12.56 11.25
C LEU A 345 8.78 -12.56 12.59
N LEU A 346 8.22 -13.21 13.60
CA LEU A 346 8.78 -13.18 14.96
C LEU A 346 9.77 -14.34 15.22
N HIS A 347 9.48 -15.53 14.70
CA HIS A 347 10.31 -16.73 14.82
C HIS A 347 10.45 -17.43 13.47
N ASP A 348 11.42 -18.32 13.34
CA ASP A 348 11.51 -19.15 12.15
C ASP A 348 10.19 -19.89 11.92
N TYR A 349 9.77 -19.92 10.67
CA TYR A 349 8.56 -20.64 10.27
C TYR A 349 8.91 -21.91 9.49
N THR A 350 8.22 -22.98 9.81
CA THR A 350 8.24 -24.21 9.00
C THR A 350 6.81 -24.71 8.82
N GLY A 351 6.36 -24.77 7.59
CA GLY A 351 4.99 -25.21 7.28
C GLY A 351 4.64 -25.08 5.80
N SER A 352 3.39 -25.35 5.50
CA SER A 352 2.85 -25.33 4.13
C SER A 352 2.03 -24.07 3.80
N ASP A 353 2.02 -23.06 4.66
CA ASP A 353 1.32 -21.81 4.36
C ASP A 353 2.08 -21.00 3.32
N LYS A 354 1.39 -20.58 2.28
CA LYS A 354 1.94 -19.67 1.26
C LYS A 354 2.02 -18.24 1.76
N ILE A 355 3.01 -17.52 1.28
CA ILE A 355 3.04 -16.06 1.37
C ILE A 355 2.15 -15.52 0.24
N TYR A 356 0.91 -15.23 0.58
CA TYR A 356 -0.12 -14.80 -0.36
C TYR A 356 -0.56 -13.36 -0.07
N SER A 357 -0.39 -12.47 -1.05
CA SER A 357 -0.74 -11.05 -0.88
C SER A 357 -2.26 -10.77 -0.89
N GLY A 358 -3.05 -11.67 -1.47
CA GLY A 358 -4.45 -11.38 -1.75
C GLY A 358 -4.58 -10.15 -2.65
N SER A 359 -5.64 -9.38 -2.49
CA SER A 359 -5.88 -8.13 -3.23
C SER A 359 -5.25 -6.90 -2.57
N ARG A 360 -4.23 -7.07 -1.73
CA ARG A 360 -3.61 -5.99 -0.94
C ARG A 360 -2.10 -5.97 -1.10
N SER A 361 -1.56 -4.77 -1.22
CA SER A 361 -0.12 -4.55 -1.15
C SER A 361 0.37 -4.66 0.29
N GLY A 362 1.61 -5.12 0.47
CA GLY A 362 2.19 -5.23 1.81
C GLY A 362 3.67 -5.57 1.80
N THR A 363 4.25 -5.52 2.99
CA THR A 363 5.64 -5.92 3.22
C THR A 363 5.69 -7.05 4.24
N LEU A 364 6.40 -8.14 3.89
CA LEU A 364 6.82 -9.16 4.85
C LEU A 364 8.27 -8.92 5.24
N ASN A 365 8.50 -8.46 6.45
CA ASN A 365 9.83 -8.36 7.03
C ASN A 365 10.15 -9.66 7.78
N LEU A 366 11.10 -10.42 7.24
CA LEU A 366 11.55 -11.67 7.86
C LEU A 366 12.41 -11.43 9.13
N ALA A 367 12.86 -10.21 9.36
CA ALA A 367 13.61 -9.81 10.55
C ALA A 367 14.82 -10.72 10.86
N GLY A 368 15.51 -11.20 9.84
CA GLY A 368 16.65 -12.12 9.94
C GLY A 368 16.26 -13.59 10.12
N ARG A 369 14.96 -13.92 10.07
CA ARG A 369 14.43 -15.28 10.27
C ARG A 369 14.36 -16.05 8.95
N THR A 370 14.17 -17.38 9.10
CA THR A 370 13.96 -18.29 7.98
C THR A 370 12.49 -18.66 7.87
N TYR A 371 11.93 -18.52 6.67
CA TYR A 371 10.62 -19.03 6.30
C TYR A 371 10.80 -20.29 5.47
N THR A 372 10.61 -21.44 6.08
CA THR A 372 10.75 -22.76 5.44
C THR A 372 9.39 -23.26 4.95
N TYR A 373 9.21 -23.28 3.64
CA TYR A 373 8.00 -23.80 3.01
C TYR A 373 8.13 -25.29 2.72
N THR A 374 7.16 -26.07 3.16
CA THR A 374 7.11 -27.54 3.01
C THR A 374 5.99 -28.00 2.09
N GLY A 375 5.24 -27.06 1.48
CA GLY A 375 4.19 -27.39 0.52
C GLY A 375 4.75 -27.82 -0.84
N SER A 376 3.86 -28.20 -1.74
CA SER A 376 4.20 -28.74 -3.07
C SER A 376 4.00 -27.74 -4.22
N ASP A 377 3.67 -26.49 -3.92
CA ASP A 377 3.46 -25.44 -4.93
C ASP A 377 4.26 -24.17 -4.61
N SER A 378 3.87 -23.03 -5.13
CA SER A 378 4.63 -21.77 -4.95
C SER A 378 4.71 -21.33 -3.49
N ILE A 379 5.90 -20.89 -3.06
CA ILE A 379 6.13 -20.27 -1.75
C ILE A 379 5.43 -18.92 -1.68
N VAL A 380 5.60 -18.13 -2.75
CA VAL A 380 5.04 -16.78 -2.88
C VAL A 380 4.08 -16.74 -4.05
N ASP A 381 2.95 -16.10 -3.84
CA ASP A 381 1.90 -15.98 -4.84
C ASP A 381 1.29 -14.57 -4.84
N VAL A 382 1.61 -13.77 -5.87
CA VAL A 382 1.10 -12.42 -6.09
C VAL A 382 0.21 -12.43 -7.34
N ASN A 383 -1.05 -12.80 -7.20
CA ASN A 383 -1.96 -13.06 -8.31
C ASN A 383 -2.85 -11.88 -8.74
N TYR A 384 -2.91 -10.80 -7.97
CA TYR A 384 -3.77 -9.66 -8.28
C TYR A 384 -3.01 -8.55 -8.97
N GLU A 385 -3.57 -7.99 -10.02
CA GLU A 385 -3.05 -6.81 -10.70
C GLU A 385 -2.99 -5.60 -9.74
N ASN A 386 -1.97 -4.76 -9.93
CA ASN A 386 -1.73 -3.54 -9.13
C ASN A 386 -1.49 -3.78 -7.63
N VAL A 387 -1.09 -5.00 -7.26
CA VAL A 387 -0.71 -5.35 -5.90
C VAL A 387 0.80 -5.49 -5.81
N GLY A 388 1.41 -4.89 -4.79
CA GLY A 388 2.84 -5.00 -4.51
C GLY A 388 3.13 -5.83 -3.27
N LEU A 389 4.00 -6.82 -3.38
CA LEU A 389 4.57 -7.54 -2.25
C LEU A 389 6.06 -7.25 -2.16
N THR A 390 6.50 -6.75 -1.02
CA THR A 390 7.91 -6.65 -0.66
C THR A 390 8.25 -7.69 0.40
N ILE A 391 9.29 -8.48 0.17
CA ILE A 391 9.84 -9.39 1.18
C ILE A 391 11.24 -8.90 1.49
N GLN A 392 11.55 -8.76 2.78
CA GLN A 392 12.82 -8.17 3.19
C GLN A 392 13.47 -8.86 4.39
N ASN A 393 14.82 -8.78 4.43
CA ASN A 393 15.67 -9.09 5.59
C ASN A 393 15.52 -10.53 6.13
N GLY A 394 15.88 -11.54 5.38
CA GLY A 394 15.88 -12.93 5.88
C GLY A 394 16.01 -14.01 4.81
N THR A 395 15.54 -15.21 5.11
CA THR A 395 15.68 -16.37 4.21
C THR A 395 14.32 -16.97 3.88
N LEU A 396 14.07 -17.22 2.60
CA LEU A 396 12.99 -18.06 2.11
C LEU A 396 13.59 -19.40 1.67
N MET A 397 13.09 -20.48 2.20
CA MET A 397 13.57 -21.82 1.89
C MET A 397 12.43 -22.71 1.40
N GLY A 398 12.62 -23.37 0.29
CA GLY A 398 11.76 -24.44 -0.21
C GLY A 398 12.40 -25.80 0.04
N THR A 399 11.67 -26.73 0.62
CA THR A 399 12.21 -28.04 1.05
C THR A 399 11.69 -29.24 0.28
N SER A 400 10.63 -29.08 -0.53
CA SER A 400 10.08 -30.20 -1.29
C SER A 400 10.99 -30.57 -2.48
N PRO A 401 11.47 -31.79 -2.62
CA PRO A 401 12.43 -32.16 -3.65
C PRO A 401 11.85 -32.61 -4.99
N GLU A 402 10.53 -32.81 -5.13
CA GLU A 402 9.99 -33.69 -6.17
C GLU A 402 8.89 -33.10 -7.08
N ALA A 403 8.49 -31.84 -6.96
CA ALA A 403 7.39 -31.35 -7.79
C ALA A 403 7.89 -30.43 -8.92
N ASP A 404 7.58 -30.71 -10.15
CA ASP A 404 7.73 -29.81 -11.29
C ASP A 404 7.04 -28.47 -11.01
N GLY A 405 7.77 -27.37 -11.14
CA GLY A 405 7.26 -26.03 -10.90
C GLY A 405 7.01 -25.68 -9.42
N ALA A 406 7.33 -26.58 -8.48
CA ALA A 406 7.22 -26.32 -7.06
C ALA A 406 8.23 -25.27 -6.58
N GLN A 407 7.88 -24.63 -5.49
CA GLN A 407 8.77 -23.72 -4.73
C GLN A 407 9.23 -22.49 -5.51
N VAL A 408 8.45 -22.05 -6.46
CA VAL A 408 8.67 -20.81 -7.20
C VAL A 408 8.12 -19.61 -6.45
N LEU A 409 8.71 -18.46 -6.73
CA LEU A 409 8.10 -17.17 -6.41
C LEU A 409 7.32 -16.71 -7.63
N TYR A 410 6.00 -16.78 -7.55
CA TYR A 410 5.10 -16.47 -8.65
C TYR A 410 4.54 -15.06 -8.51
N SER A 411 4.61 -14.25 -9.57
CA SER A 411 4.04 -12.91 -9.56
C SER A 411 3.39 -12.53 -10.87
N ASN A 412 2.17 -12.03 -10.79
CA ASN A 412 1.45 -11.35 -11.87
C ASN A 412 1.33 -9.84 -11.63
N SER A 413 2.14 -9.28 -10.74
CA SER A 413 2.15 -7.86 -10.43
C SER A 413 3.53 -7.41 -9.94
N SER A 414 3.64 -6.84 -8.76
CA SER A 414 4.90 -6.32 -8.24
C SER A 414 5.45 -7.20 -7.12
N LEU A 415 6.67 -7.72 -7.30
CA LEU A 415 7.39 -8.48 -6.27
C LEU A 415 8.79 -7.89 -6.08
N THR A 416 9.08 -7.46 -4.86
CA THR A 416 10.41 -6.96 -4.46
C THR A 416 11.02 -7.87 -3.40
N LEU A 417 12.25 -8.29 -3.63
CA LEU A 417 13.10 -8.96 -2.64
C LEU A 417 14.21 -7.99 -2.24
N GLU A 418 14.34 -7.69 -0.96
CA GLU A 418 15.33 -6.75 -0.44
C GLU A 418 16.08 -7.35 0.76
N GLY A 419 17.37 -7.67 0.56
CA GLY A 419 18.17 -8.35 1.58
C GLY A 419 17.66 -9.76 1.91
N VAL A 420 17.17 -10.48 0.91
CA VAL A 420 16.57 -11.81 1.06
C VAL A 420 17.44 -12.88 0.40
N THR A 421 17.67 -13.97 1.11
CA THR A 421 18.19 -15.20 0.50
C THR A 421 17.04 -16.13 0.20
N VAL A 422 16.89 -16.49 -1.07
CA VAL A 422 15.93 -17.51 -1.54
C VAL A 422 16.70 -18.78 -1.89
N ASP A 423 16.36 -19.90 -1.27
CA ASP A 423 16.98 -21.20 -1.50
C ASP A 423 15.90 -22.22 -1.87
N VAL A 424 15.79 -22.49 -3.16
CA VAL A 424 14.73 -23.32 -3.74
C VAL A 424 15.32 -24.65 -4.21
N LYS A 425 14.72 -25.75 -3.80
CA LYS A 425 15.12 -27.11 -4.17
C LYS A 425 14.11 -27.72 -5.13
N GLY A 426 14.58 -28.61 -5.97
CA GLY A 426 13.79 -29.29 -7.00
C GLY A 426 14.54 -29.33 -8.32
N GLU A 427 14.18 -30.27 -9.19
CA GLU A 427 14.74 -30.36 -10.52
C GLU A 427 13.89 -29.54 -11.51
N ASP A 428 14.55 -28.79 -12.41
CA ASP A 428 13.95 -28.02 -13.48
C ASP A 428 12.87 -26.99 -13.03
N ILE A 429 12.99 -26.47 -11.82
CA ILE A 429 12.08 -25.49 -11.27
C ILE A 429 12.50 -24.06 -11.63
N TYR A 430 11.64 -23.09 -11.28
CA TYR A 430 11.90 -21.67 -11.46
C TYR A 430 12.09 -20.98 -10.11
N GLY A 431 13.09 -20.12 -10.02
CA GLY A 431 13.27 -19.26 -8.85
C GLY A 431 12.19 -18.20 -8.79
N ILE A 432 12.08 -17.39 -9.84
CA ILE A 432 11.01 -16.40 -10.00
C ILE A 432 10.40 -16.59 -11.39
N VAL A 433 9.07 -16.63 -11.42
CA VAL A 433 8.32 -16.72 -12.66
C VAL A 433 7.17 -15.74 -12.67
N THR A 434 6.94 -15.12 -13.81
CA THR A 434 5.73 -14.39 -14.12
C THR A 434 4.95 -15.11 -15.21
N ASN A 435 3.66 -14.83 -15.31
CA ASN A 435 2.82 -15.41 -16.33
C ASN A 435 1.93 -14.35 -16.98
N GLY A 436 1.54 -14.61 -18.21
CA GLY A 436 0.71 -13.69 -18.97
C GLY A 436 1.53 -12.63 -19.70
N THR A 437 1.56 -12.75 -21.03
CA THR A 437 2.34 -11.86 -21.91
C THR A 437 1.85 -10.41 -21.92
N HIS A 438 0.62 -10.16 -21.46
CA HIS A 438 0.02 -8.84 -21.44
C HIS A 438 -0.02 -8.20 -20.03
N VAL A 439 0.38 -8.95 -19.00
CA VAL A 439 0.36 -8.45 -17.62
C VAL A 439 1.58 -7.59 -17.35
N LYS A 440 1.38 -6.41 -16.79
CA LYS A 440 2.45 -5.48 -16.44
C LYS A 440 3.03 -5.83 -15.07
N ASN A 441 4.13 -6.57 -15.07
CA ASN A 441 4.81 -7.02 -13.87
C ASN A 441 6.01 -6.14 -13.49
N ALA A 442 6.35 -6.10 -12.20
CA ALA A 442 7.58 -5.47 -11.72
C ALA A 442 8.28 -6.41 -10.73
N ILE A 443 9.43 -6.93 -11.14
CA ILE A 443 10.26 -7.79 -10.29
C ILE A 443 11.52 -7.01 -9.91
N ALA A 444 11.82 -6.94 -8.62
CA ALA A 444 13.04 -6.29 -8.14
C ALA A 444 13.79 -7.18 -7.14
N LEU A 445 15.07 -7.41 -7.42
CA LEU A 445 16.03 -8.01 -6.49
C LEU A 445 17.02 -6.93 -6.07
N LYS A 446 17.08 -6.66 -4.77
CA LYS A 446 18.00 -5.68 -4.18
C LYS A 446 18.75 -6.35 -3.03
N ASN A 447 20.08 -6.35 -3.12
CA ASN A 447 20.94 -6.95 -2.08
C ASN A 447 20.48 -8.38 -1.69
N SER A 448 20.01 -9.16 -2.66
CA SER A 448 19.34 -10.44 -2.44
C SER A 448 20.05 -11.57 -3.15
N THR A 449 19.86 -12.79 -2.68
CA THR A 449 20.42 -14.00 -3.30
C THR A 449 19.29 -14.95 -3.71
N LEU A 450 19.31 -15.40 -4.96
CA LEU A 450 18.39 -16.40 -5.49
C LEU A 450 19.18 -17.66 -5.86
N ASN A 451 19.03 -18.73 -5.09
CA ASN A 451 19.68 -20.01 -5.32
C ASN A 451 18.69 -21.03 -5.90
N VAL A 452 18.93 -21.43 -7.14
CA VAL A 452 18.13 -22.42 -7.86
C VAL A 452 19.09 -23.43 -8.50
N PRO A 453 19.87 -24.20 -7.73
CA PRO A 453 21.03 -24.94 -8.22
C PRO A 453 20.70 -26.05 -9.22
N ASN A 454 19.43 -26.44 -9.35
CA ASN A 454 18.97 -27.46 -10.28
C ASN A 454 17.90 -26.95 -11.26
N GLY A 455 17.67 -25.64 -11.34
CA GLY A 455 16.60 -25.06 -12.14
C GLY A 455 17.00 -23.78 -12.85
N ASN A 456 15.99 -22.97 -13.14
CA ASN A 456 16.06 -21.71 -13.85
C ASN A 456 15.94 -20.55 -12.84
N GLY A 457 16.70 -19.47 -13.02
CA GLY A 457 16.67 -18.31 -12.11
C GLY A 457 15.38 -17.52 -12.26
N ILE A 458 15.32 -16.61 -13.21
CA ILE A 458 14.15 -15.76 -13.50
C ILE A 458 13.63 -16.02 -14.91
N TYR A 459 12.34 -16.29 -15.04
CA TYR A 459 11.65 -16.34 -16.32
C TYR A 459 10.63 -15.22 -16.40
N PHE A 460 10.80 -14.30 -17.36
CA PHE A 460 9.98 -13.11 -17.50
C PHE A 460 9.38 -12.98 -18.91
N PRO A 461 8.18 -13.50 -19.15
CA PRO A 461 7.47 -13.39 -20.41
C PRO A 461 6.54 -12.18 -20.48
N SER A 462 6.48 -11.36 -19.44
CA SER A 462 5.45 -10.34 -19.21
C SER A 462 5.93 -8.94 -19.60
N THR A 463 5.00 -8.03 -19.85
CA THR A 463 5.33 -6.61 -19.95
C THR A 463 5.70 -6.04 -18.59
N GLY A 464 6.52 -5.00 -18.55
CA GLY A 464 6.94 -4.36 -17.30
C GLY A 464 8.45 -4.44 -17.10
N THR A 465 8.90 -4.65 -15.86
CA THR A 465 10.31 -4.47 -15.54
C THR A 465 10.89 -5.55 -14.64
N VAL A 466 12.14 -5.93 -14.90
CA VAL A 466 13.00 -6.68 -13.98
C VAL A 466 14.17 -5.79 -13.58
N THR A 467 14.40 -5.63 -12.28
CA THR A 467 15.56 -4.90 -11.74
C THR A 467 16.39 -5.82 -10.85
N ILE A 468 17.69 -5.90 -11.10
CA ILE A 468 18.64 -6.69 -10.31
C ILE A 468 19.76 -5.76 -9.88
N GLU A 469 19.84 -5.50 -8.59
CA GLU A 469 20.79 -4.57 -8.00
C GLU A 469 21.54 -5.22 -6.83
N ASN A 470 22.86 -5.27 -6.91
CA ASN A 470 23.75 -5.87 -5.90
C ASN A 470 23.26 -7.26 -5.45
N SER A 471 22.77 -8.07 -6.37
CA SER A 471 22.10 -9.33 -6.08
C SER A 471 22.75 -10.51 -6.78
N ILE A 472 22.63 -11.69 -6.17
CA ILE A 472 23.25 -12.93 -6.66
C ILE A 472 22.17 -13.87 -7.17
N ILE A 473 22.37 -14.42 -8.37
CA ILE A 473 21.53 -15.48 -8.93
C ILE A 473 22.41 -16.68 -9.27
N ASN A 474 22.13 -17.81 -8.65
CA ASN A 474 22.78 -19.08 -8.95
C ASN A 474 21.76 -20.04 -9.52
N ALA A 475 21.92 -20.43 -10.78
CA ALA A 475 21.01 -21.29 -11.49
C ALA A 475 21.77 -22.41 -12.23
N LYS A 476 21.05 -23.43 -12.70
CA LYS A 476 21.62 -24.49 -13.53
C LYS A 476 21.48 -24.16 -15.01
N TYR A 477 20.30 -23.74 -15.47
CA TYR A 477 19.98 -23.73 -16.90
C TYR A 477 19.92 -22.34 -17.53
N VAL A 478 19.43 -21.34 -16.84
CA VAL A 478 19.46 -19.94 -17.25
C VAL A 478 19.38 -19.04 -16.02
N GLY A 479 20.14 -17.95 -16.01
CA GLY A 479 20.10 -16.99 -14.89
C GLY A 479 18.86 -16.12 -14.98
N VAL A 480 18.72 -15.38 -16.07
CA VAL A 480 17.54 -14.53 -16.36
C VAL A 480 17.17 -14.75 -17.83
N GLN A 481 15.95 -15.13 -18.09
CA GLN A 481 15.38 -15.18 -19.43
C GLN A 481 14.28 -14.14 -19.58
N MET A 482 14.53 -13.14 -20.45
CA MET A 482 13.55 -12.10 -20.82
C MET A 482 12.93 -12.47 -22.15
N CYS A 483 11.60 -12.52 -22.23
CA CYS A 483 10.86 -12.68 -23.49
C CYS A 483 9.99 -11.47 -23.81
N ALA A 484 9.85 -10.52 -22.89
CA ALA A 484 9.16 -9.24 -23.06
C ALA A 484 9.61 -8.26 -21.96
N GLY A 485 9.18 -7.00 -22.06
CA GLY A 485 9.45 -5.98 -21.05
C GLY A 485 10.91 -5.54 -20.96
N SER A 486 11.30 -4.89 -19.87
CA SER A 486 12.62 -4.28 -19.69
C SER A 486 13.41 -4.93 -18.56
N LEU A 487 14.75 -4.93 -18.68
CA LEU A 487 15.67 -5.43 -17.67
C LEU A 487 16.71 -4.36 -17.33
N ALA A 488 16.94 -4.14 -16.04
CA ALA A 488 18.06 -3.34 -15.55
C ALA A 488 18.91 -4.16 -14.57
N VAL A 489 20.19 -4.34 -14.89
CA VAL A 489 21.17 -5.05 -14.06
C VAL A 489 22.28 -4.09 -13.69
N ARG A 490 22.50 -3.87 -12.38
CA ARG A 490 23.46 -2.90 -11.88
C ARG A 490 24.05 -3.28 -10.53
N GLY A 491 25.13 -2.60 -10.18
CA GLY A 491 25.83 -2.75 -8.92
C GLY A 491 26.93 -3.80 -8.94
N ALA A 492 28.11 -3.43 -8.45
CA ALA A 492 29.35 -4.24 -8.50
C ALA A 492 29.26 -5.58 -7.76
N GLN A 493 28.30 -5.74 -6.85
CA GLN A 493 28.08 -7.02 -6.15
C GLN A 493 27.09 -7.94 -6.88
N THR A 494 26.52 -7.48 -7.99
CA THR A 494 25.64 -8.34 -8.79
C THR A 494 26.43 -9.48 -9.41
N ALA A 495 25.93 -10.71 -9.23
CA ALA A 495 26.56 -11.90 -9.81
C ALA A 495 25.50 -12.86 -10.32
N ILE A 496 25.58 -13.26 -11.58
CA ILE A 496 24.69 -14.27 -12.17
C ILE A 496 25.55 -15.42 -12.66
N THR A 497 25.34 -16.60 -12.05
CA THR A 497 26.12 -17.81 -12.38
C THR A 497 25.19 -18.92 -12.87
N VAL A 498 25.50 -19.46 -14.03
CA VAL A 498 24.83 -20.61 -14.64
C VAL A 498 25.84 -21.73 -14.86
N THR A 499 25.45 -22.97 -14.51
CA THR A 499 26.38 -24.10 -14.46
C THR A 499 26.17 -25.16 -15.56
N GLY A 500 25.03 -25.13 -16.27
CA GLY A 500 24.66 -26.07 -17.29
C GLY A 500 23.64 -25.49 -18.26
N ARG A 501 23.14 -26.28 -19.16
CA ARG A 501 22.07 -25.94 -20.10
C ARG A 501 21.17 -27.17 -20.32
N HIS A 502 19.96 -26.93 -20.81
CA HIS A 502 19.10 -28.00 -21.33
C HIS A 502 19.55 -28.42 -22.72
N GLU A 503 19.89 -29.65 -22.91
CA GLU A 503 20.33 -30.16 -24.24
C GLU A 503 19.18 -30.29 -25.24
N ASN A 504 17.96 -30.53 -24.76
CA ASN A 504 16.79 -30.81 -25.59
C ASN A 504 15.54 -29.99 -25.19
N LYS A 505 15.70 -28.88 -24.53
CA LYS A 505 14.54 -28.04 -24.16
C LYS A 505 13.98 -27.37 -25.40
N THR A 506 12.71 -27.54 -25.65
CA THR A 506 12.05 -27.03 -26.87
C THR A 506 11.40 -25.69 -26.67
N GLY A 507 11.37 -25.20 -25.43
CA GLY A 507 10.70 -23.95 -25.07
C GLY A 507 9.16 -24.05 -25.10
N ASP A 508 8.58 -25.23 -25.04
CA ASP A 508 7.11 -25.41 -25.09
C ASP A 508 6.42 -24.83 -23.85
N ASP A 509 7.11 -24.82 -22.72
CA ASP A 509 6.69 -24.17 -21.48
C ASP A 509 7.16 -22.70 -21.38
N GLY A 510 7.78 -22.18 -22.43
CA GLY A 510 8.30 -20.81 -22.51
C GLY A 510 9.77 -20.68 -22.13
N VAL A 511 10.29 -21.49 -21.23
CA VAL A 511 11.70 -21.46 -20.84
C VAL A 511 12.56 -22.29 -21.79
N ILE A 512 13.68 -21.71 -22.19
CA ILE A 512 14.63 -22.39 -23.12
C ILE A 512 15.77 -23.03 -22.33
N GLY A 513 16.29 -22.34 -21.32
CA GLY A 513 17.37 -22.87 -20.47
C GLY A 513 18.67 -23.07 -21.26
N ASP A 514 19.08 -22.07 -22.04
CA ASP A 514 20.17 -22.11 -23.04
C ASP A 514 21.59 -22.05 -22.43
N GLY A 515 21.70 -21.93 -21.10
CA GLY A 515 22.98 -21.86 -20.39
C GLY A 515 23.53 -20.45 -20.23
N ALA A 516 22.88 -19.41 -20.71
CA ALA A 516 23.31 -18.02 -20.57
C ALA A 516 23.06 -17.48 -19.16
N ALA A 517 23.92 -16.56 -18.71
CA ALA A 517 23.63 -15.81 -17.49
C ALA A 517 22.43 -14.88 -17.72
N ILE A 518 22.37 -14.22 -18.87
CA ILE A 518 21.24 -13.40 -19.30
C ILE A 518 20.86 -13.78 -20.73
N SER A 519 19.63 -14.21 -20.92
CA SER A 519 19.05 -14.61 -22.20
C SER A 519 17.94 -13.66 -22.58
N ILE A 520 18.07 -12.96 -23.69
CA ILE A 520 17.09 -12.01 -24.22
C ILE A 520 16.53 -12.62 -25.49
N VAL A 521 15.26 -13.00 -25.46
CA VAL A 521 14.63 -13.81 -26.50
C VAL A 521 13.50 -13.06 -27.16
N GLU A 522 13.73 -12.60 -28.38
CA GLU A 522 12.65 -12.09 -29.21
C GLU A 522 11.83 -13.29 -29.70
N ARG A 523 10.50 -13.24 -29.48
CA ARG A 523 9.68 -14.43 -29.65
C ARG A 523 8.27 -14.11 -30.13
N GLU A 524 7.84 -14.73 -31.19
CA GLU A 524 6.48 -14.61 -31.71
C GLU A 524 5.45 -15.03 -30.64
N GLY A 525 4.41 -14.20 -30.46
CA GLY A 525 3.33 -14.42 -29.47
C GLY A 525 3.60 -13.78 -28.11
N TYR A 526 4.75 -13.16 -27.93
CA TYR A 526 5.08 -12.34 -26.76
C TYR A 526 4.96 -10.86 -27.12
N GLN A 527 4.93 -10.01 -26.12
CA GLN A 527 4.98 -8.56 -26.31
C GLN A 527 6.42 -8.12 -26.57
N ASP A 528 6.58 -6.88 -27.05
CA ASP A 528 7.89 -6.35 -27.37
C ASP A 528 8.82 -6.32 -26.16
N LEU A 529 10.08 -6.61 -26.40
CA LEU A 529 11.16 -6.35 -25.47
C LEU A 529 11.39 -4.84 -25.40
N GLY A 530 11.43 -4.35 -24.20
CA GLY A 530 11.83 -2.98 -23.92
C GLY A 530 13.35 -2.87 -23.76
N THR A 531 13.82 -1.84 -23.05
CA THR A 531 15.26 -1.63 -22.84
C THR A 531 15.84 -2.68 -21.88
N VAL A 532 16.94 -3.30 -22.29
CA VAL A 532 17.77 -4.21 -21.48
C VAL A 532 19.11 -3.53 -21.21
N THR A 533 19.37 -3.15 -19.94
CA THR A 533 20.62 -2.49 -19.55
C THR A 533 21.41 -3.37 -18.58
N ILE A 534 22.72 -3.52 -18.86
CA ILE A 534 23.67 -4.21 -17.98
C ILE A 534 24.82 -3.23 -17.72
N GLU A 535 24.87 -2.70 -16.51
CA GLU A 535 25.76 -1.61 -16.13
C GLU A 535 26.98 -2.08 -15.33
N ASP A 536 26.85 -3.15 -14.57
CA ASP A 536 27.90 -3.71 -13.72
C ASP A 536 27.53 -5.13 -13.29
N GLY A 537 28.48 -5.87 -12.73
CA GLY A 537 28.30 -7.21 -12.18
C GLY A 537 29.25 -8.25 -12.75
N THR A 538 29.07 -9.50 -12.32
CA THR A 538 29.83 -10.66 -12.81
C THR A 538 28.87 -11.71 -13.40
N PHE A 539 29.10 -12.08 -14.64
CA PHE A 539 28.19 -12.94 -15.40
C PHE A 539 28.92 -14.18 -15.90
N LYS A 540 28.55 -15.32 -15.35
CA LYS A 540 29.13 -16.61 -15.72
C LYS A 540 28.07 -17.51 -16.32
N SER A 541 28.24 -17.86 -17.58
CA SER A 541 27.44 -18.84 -18.32
C SER A 541 27.95 -20.27 -18.15
N ALA A 542 27.18 -21.23 -18.63
CA ALA A 542 27.61 -22.59 -18.84
C ALA A 542 28.82 -22.63 -19.78
N GLU A 543 29.55 -23.73 -19.76
CA GLU A 543 30.72 -23.90 -20.61
C GLU A 543 30.37 -23.77 -22.11
N SER A 544 31.17 -22.99 -22.85
CA SER A 544 30.97 -22.69 -24.27
C SER A 544 29.65 -22.01 -24.64
N VAL A 545 29.07 -21.26 -23.69
CA VAL A 545 27.87 -20.47 -23.91
C VAL A 545 28.20 -18.99 -23.67
N ASP A 546 27.65 -18.08 -24.47
CA ASP A 546 27.77 -16.64 -24.27
C ASP A 546 27.11 -16.26 -22.96
N ALA A 547 27.75 -15.33 -22.22
CA ALA A 547 27.21 -14.88 -20.94
C ALA A 547 25.95 -14.03 -21.11
N VAL A 548 25.90 -13.26 -22.20
CA VAL A 548 24.71 -12.50 -22.64
C VAL A 548 24.35 -12.98 -24.03
N LYS A 549 23.18 -13.56 -24.19
CA LYS A 549 22.62 -13.99 -25.45
C LYS A 549 21.41 -13.15 -25.83
N ALA A 550 21.39 -12.67 -27.07
CA ALA A 550 20.24 -11.98 -27.65
C ALA A 550 19.92 -12.58 -29.01
N TYR A 551 18.76 -13.20 -29.17
CA TYR A 551 18.37 -13.91 -30.36
C TYR A 551 16.86 -13.97 -30.56
N ALA A 552 16.42 -14.20 -31.80
CA ALA A 552 15.05 -14.55 -32.08
C ALA A 552 14.83 -16.07 -31.91
N PHE A 553 13.68 -16.46 -31.37
CA PHE A 553 13.34 -17.88 -31.22
C PHE A 553 12.20 -18.29 -32.12
N ASN A 554 12.47 -19.21 -33.02
CA ASN A 554 11.45 -19.76 -33.90
C ASN A 554 10.61 -20.82 -33.20
N ASN A 555 9.37 -20.47 -32.86
CA ASN A 555 8.44 -21.37 -32.18
C ASN A 555 8.09 -22.63 -32.98
N THR A 556 8.13 -22.56 -34.30
CA THR A 556 7.79 -23.71 -35.19
C THR A 556 8.92 -24.73 -35.25
N ASN A 557 10.14 -24.26 -35.52
CA ASN A 557 11.31 -25.13 -35.68
C ASN A 557 12.03 -25.41 -34.35
N LYS A 558 11.69 -24.67 -33.27
CA LYS A 558 12.34 -24.74 -31.96
C LYS A 558 13.84 -24.42 -32.03
N THR A 559 14.20 -23.41 -32.82
CA THR A 559 15.59 -23.01 -33.09
C THR A 559 15.84 -21.57 -32.75
N GLU A 560 17.08 -21.30 -32.33
CA GLU A 560 17.62 -19.95 -32.20
C GLU A 560 17.91 -19.38 -33.60
N GLU A 561 17.51 -18.14 -33.82
CA GLU A 561 17.76 -17.41 -35.07
C GLU A 561 18.45 -16.08 -34.78
N ALA A 562 19.14 -15.53 -35.77
CA ALA A 562 19.79 -14.23 -35.63
C ALA A 562 18.74 -13.10 -35.40
N TRP A 563 19.05 -12.17 -34.50
CA TRP A 563 18.27 -10.98 -34.25
C TRP A 563 19.11 -9.71 -34.54
N PRO A 564 19.09 -9.20 -35.79
CA PRO A 564 19.99 -8.13 -36.23
C PRO A 564 19.82 -6.80 -35.46
N THR A 565 18.62 -6.53 -34.94
CA THR A 565 18.30 -5.28 -34.22
C THR A 565 18.42 -5.43 -32.70
N ALA A 566 19.01 -6.48 -32.18
CA ALA A 566 19.18 -6.74 -30.77
C ALA A 566 19.87 -5.58 -30.02
N GLY A 567 20.83 -4.91 -30.68
CA GLY A 567 21.54 -3.76 -30.13
C GLY A 567 20.68 -2.50 -29.93
N GLU A 568 19.51 -2.44 -30.56
CA GLU A 568 18.54 -1.36 -30.30
C GLU A 568 17.82 -1.53 -28.96
N VAL A 569 17.82 -2.75 -28.44
CA VAL A 569 17.16 -3.13 -27.19
C VAL A 569 18.18 -3.35 -26.06
N VAL A 570 19.29 -4.01 -26.35
CA VAL A 570 20.30 -4.42 -25.37
C VAL A 570 21.46 -3.42 -25.32
N SER A 571 21.83 -2.98 -24.14
CA SER A 571 22.90 -2.01 -23.89
C SER A 571 23.74 -2.47 -22.71
N VAL A 572 24.94 -2.99 -22.99
CA VAL A 572 25.92 -3.41 -21.98
C VAL A 572 26.98 -2.33 -21.84
N SER A 573 27.08 -1.69 -20.67
CA SER A 573 28.02 -0.60 -20.38
C SER A 573 29.04 -0.92 -19.29
N GLY A 574 28.97 -2.12 -18.71
CA GLY A 574 29.92 -2.57 -17.70
C GLY A 574 29.74 -4.03 -17.36
N GLY A 575 30.56 -4.52 -16.44
CA GLY A 575 30.53 -5.90 -15.93
C GLY A 575 31.67 -6.78 -16.45
N THR A 576 31.79 -7.96 -15.81
CA THR A 576 32.78 -8.99 -16.12
C THR A 576 32.06 -10.25 -16.59
N PHE A 577 32.43 -10.79 -17.72
CA PHE A 577 31.73 -11.86 -18.41
C PHE A 577 32.63 -13.07 -18.64
N SER A 578 32.10 -14.27 -18.55
CA SER A 578 32.84 -15.53 -18.86
C SER A 578 33.09 -15.74 -20.37
N ALA A 579 32.36 -15.06 -21.24
CA ALA A 579 32.48 -15.06 -22.68
C ALA A 579 32.44 -13.62 -23.21
N GLU A 580 32.94 -13.40 -24.42
CA GLU A 580 32.94 -12.08 -25.05
C GLU A 580 31.49 -11.59 -25.29
N VAL A 581 31.23 -10.36 -24.91
CA VAL A 581 29.96 -9.69 -25.24
C VAL A 581 30.10 -9.11 -26.63
N PRO A 582 29.24 -9.47 -27.60
CA PRO A 582 29.25 -8.89 -28.92
C PRO A 582 29.21 -7.36 -28.91
N GLU A 583 30.03 -6.72 -29.74
CA GLU A 583 30.07 -5.24 -29.81
C GLU A 583 28.69 -4.64 -30.10
N ALA A 584 27.89 -5.32 -30.92
CA ALA A 584 26.52 -4.88 -31.21
C ALA A 584 25.59 -4.84 -29.98
N LEU A 585 25.92 -5.52 -28.88
CA LEU A 585 25.18 -5.49 -27.63
C LEU A 585 25.81 -4.53 -26.60
N CYS A 586 27.01 -4.02 -26.86
CA CYS A 586 27.64 -3.02 -26.01
C CYS A 586 26.98 -1.66 -26.25
N GLN A 587 26.86 -0.87 -25.17
CA GLN A 587 26.45 0.53 -25.28
C GLN A 587 27.41 1.27 -26.23
N ASP A 588 26.89 2.21 -26.99
CA ASP A 588 27.77 3.02 -27.86
C ASP A 588 28.92 3.66 -27.07
N GLY A 589 30.14 3.50 -27.60
CA GLY A 589 31.36 3.92 -26.92
C GLY A 589 31.91 2.93 -25.90
N TYR A 590 31.33 1.75 -25.74
CA TYR A 590 31.83 0.68 -24.88
C TYR A 590 32.24 -0.54 -25.67
N VAL A 591 33.20 -1.29 -25.14
CA VAL A 591 33.77 -2.46 -25.79
C VAL A 591 34.13 -3.54 -24.76
N ALA A 592 33.97 -4.81 -25.13
CA ALA A 592 34.42 -5.94 -24.35
C ALA A 592 35.93 -6.18 -24.55
N VAL A 593 36.72 -6.11 -23.50
CA VAL A 593 38.17 -6.35 -23.52
C VAL A 593 38.51 -7.61 -22.73
N LYS A 594 39.28 -8.51 -23.32
CA LYS A 594 39.71 -9.74 -22.65
C LYS A 594 40.75 -9.46 -21.58
N GLY A 595 40.43 -9.83 -20.34
CA GLY A 595 41.32 -9.73 -19.19
C GLY A 595 42.34 -10.87 -19.11
N GLU A 596 43.34 -10.73 -18.22
CA GLU A 596 44.42 -11.69 -18.05
C GLU A 596 43.92 -13.06 -17.53
N ASN A 597 42.84 -13.10 -16.80
CA ASN A 597 42.21 -14.33 -16.28
C ASN A 597 41.29 -15.05 -17.29
N GLY A 598 41.22 -14.53 -18.53
CA GLY A 598 40.41 -15.10 -19.59
C GLY A 598 38.95 -14.66 -19.60
N SER A 599 38.50 -13.90 -18.63
CA SER A 599 37.18 -13.21 -18.63
C SER A 599 37.23 -11.98 -19.55
N PHE A 600 36.08 -11.45 -19.88
CA PHE A 600 35.91 -10.23 -20.66
C PHE A 600 35.33 -9.15 -19.77
N VAL A 601 35.84 -7.93 -19.86
CA VAL A 601 35.35 -6.77 -19.13
C VAL A 601 34.82 -5.78 -20.13
N VAL A 602 33.56 -5.40 -19.99
CA VAL A 602 32.98 -4.31 -20.80
C VAL A 602 33.30 -2.99 -20.11
N GLY A 603 33.84 -2.06 -20.87
CA GLY A 603 34.21 -0.74 -20.39
C GLY A 603 34.28 0.26 -21.53
N LYS A 604 34.59 1.52 -21.20
CA LYS A 604 34.72 2.59 -22.17
C LYS A 604 35.83 2.29 -23.19
N ASP A 605 35.50 2.48 -24.45
CA ASP A 605 36.49 2.48 -25.51
C ASP A 605 37.37 3.75 -25.38
N PRO A 606 38.68 3.62 -25.12
CA PRO A 606 39.57 4.77 -24.97
C PRO A 606 39.68 5.62 -26.25
N ALA A 607 39.25 5.12 -27.38
CA ALA A 607 39.22 5.85 -28.65
C ALA A 607 37.99 6.75 -28.82
N LYS A 608 37.00 6.67 -27.93
CA LYS A 608 35.74 7.41 -28.03
C LYS A 608 35.68 8.56 -27.02
N THR A 609 34.99 9.64 -27.43
CA THR A 609 34.72 10.79 -26.55
C THR A 609 33.29 10.71 -26.00
N PHE A 610 33.15 10.81 -24.69
CA PHE A 610 31.85 10.80 -24.03
C PHE A 610 31.37 12.22 -23.79
N VAL A 611 30.15 12.50 -24.23
CA VAL A 611 29.56 13.85 -24.25
C VAL A 611 28.37 14.05 -23.31
N ALA A 612 27.75 12.96 -22.85
CA ALA A 612 26.60 13.03 -21.94
C ALA A 612 26.68 11.94 -20.87
N GLN A 613 25.92 12.11 -19.77
CA GLN A 613 25.83 11.12 -18.68
C GLN A 613 24.48 11.09 -17.98
N ILE A 614 24.11 9.92 -17.44
CA ILE A 614 22.99 9.71 -16.50
C ILE A 614 23.56 9.03 -15.27
N GLY A 615 23.57 9.73 -14.12
CA GLY A 615 24.31 9.23 -12.96
C GLY A 615 25.78 9.01 -13.32
N ASP A 616 26.27 7.78 -13.17
CA ASP A 616 27.66 7.40 -13.49
C ASP A 616 27.81 6.82 -14.92
N ARG A 617 26.71 6.58 -15.62
CA ARG A 617 26.74 6.08 -17.03
C ARG A 617 27.05 7.21 -17.99
N GLU A 618 28.05 7.01 -18.85
CA GLU A 618 28.44 7.99 -19.86
C GLU A 618 28.10 7.50 -21.27
N PHE A 619 27.84 8.44 -22.17
CA PHE A 619 27.38 8.19 -23.53
C PHE A 619 28.20 9.03 -24.53
N THR A 620 28.45 8.46 -25.70
CA THR A 620 29.17 9.16 -26.79
C THR A 620 28.28 10.11 -27.57
N THR A 621 26.96 9.98 -27.43
CA THR A 621 25.97 10.87 -28.06
C THR A 621 24.97 11.34 -27.02
N ILE A 622 24.43 12.55 -27.20
CA ILE A 622 23.38 13.09 -26.33
C ILE A 622 22.09 12.31 -26.53
N GLN A 623 21.76 11.97 -27.80
CA GLN A 623 20.54 11.19 -28.09
C GLN A 623 20.59 9.81 -27.42
N GLY A 624 21.74 9.12 -27.47
CA GLY A 624 21.90 7.83 -26.80
C GLY A 624 21.68 7.90 -25.29
N ALA A 625 22.07 9.00 -24.64
CA ALA A 625 21.74 9.25 -23.24
C ALA A 625 20.24 9.49 -23.03
N ILE A 626 19.59 10.28 -23.89
CA ILE A 626 18.14 10.52 -23.83
C ILE A 626 17.36 9.21 -23.98
N ASP A 627 17.75 8.37 -24.93
CA ASP A 627 17.09 7.08 -25.21
C ASP A 627 17.26 6.09 -24.05
N ALA A 628 18.40 6.13 -23.38
CA ALA A 628 18.70 5.29 -22.23
C ALA A 628 18.09 5.80 -20.90
N ALA A 629 17.63 7.05 -20.85
CA ALA A 629 17.09 7.67 -19.65
C ALA A 629 15.74 7.05 -19.25
N GLY A 630 15.52 6.87 -17.96
CA GLY A 630 14.22 6.59 -17.37
C GLY A 630 13.41 7.88 -17.15
N SER A 631 12.10 7.74 -16.96
CA SER A 631 11.26 8.90 -16.63
C SER A 631 11.67 9.50 -15.28
N GLY A 632 11.97 10.79 -15.26
CA GLY A 632 12.45 11.54 -14.11
C GLY A 632 13.96 11.67 -14.02
N ASP A 633 14.72 11.01 -14.89
CA ASP A 633 16.18 11.11 -14.91
C ASP A 633 16.68 12.47 -15.37
N THR A 634 17.93 12.75 -14.99
CA THR A 634 18.67 13.90 -15.47
C THR A 634 19.79 13.45 -16.43
N VAL A 635 19.69 13.85 -17.68
CA VAL A 635 20.75 13.71 -18.69
C VAL A 635 21.64 14.94 -18.62
N ARG A 636 22.88 14.78 -18.18
CA ARG A 636 23.87 15.85 -18.08
C ARG A 636 24.72 15.90 -19.35
N ILE A 637 24.81 17.04 -19.99
CA ILE A 637 25.65 17.26 -21.18
C ILE A 637 26.94 17.93 -20.73
N LYS A 638 28.08 17.39 -21.19
CA LYS A 638 29.37 17.98 -20.92
C LYS A 638 29.55 19.30 -21.69
N PRO A 639 30.51 20.16 -21.29
CA PRO A 639 30.83 21.37 -22.05
C PRO A 639 31.22 21.03 -23.49
N GLY A 640 30.73 21.80 -24.44
CA GLY A 640 31.02 21.61 -25.84
C GLY A 640 29.90 22.14 -26.77
N THR A 641 30.21 22.16 -28.08
CA THR A 641 29.22 22.51 -29.11
C THR A 641 28.80 21.25 -29.85
N TYR A 642 27.46 21.02 -29.87
CA TYR A 642 26.85 19.84 -30.43
C TYR A 642 25.84 20.22 -31.51
N ALA A 643 25.92 19.53 -32.65
CA ALA A 643 25.07 19.82 -33.80
C ALA A 643 23.98 18.75 -34.03
N ASP A 644 23.88 17.74 -33.13
CA ASP A 644 22.94 16.64 -33.28
C ASP A 644 21.51 17.14 -33.10
N ASP A 645 20.62 16.57 -33.90
CA ASP A 645 19.18 16.75 -33.70
C ASP A 645 18.72 15.79 -32.58
N LEU A 646 18.00 16.34 -31.62
CA LEU A 646 17.56 15.61 -30.40
C LEU A 646 16.04 15.47 -30.36
N THR A 647 15.58 14.30 -30.00
CA THR A 647 14.19 14.02 -29.72
C THR A 647 14.02 13.52 -28.28
N ILE A 648 13.22 14.24 -27.48
CA ILE A 648 12.99 13.93 -26.08
C ILE A 648 11.58 13.34 -25.93
N SER A 649 11.49 12.02 -25.87
CA SER A 649 10.23 11.25 -25.80
C SER A 649 9.85 10.80 -24.39
N LYS A 650 10.60 11.22 -23.38
CA LYS A 650 10.40 10.86 -21.98
C LYS A 650 10.49 12.08 -21.09
N LYS A 651 9.76 12.06 -19.95
CA LYS A 651 9.87 13.11 -18.92
C LYS A 651 11.26 13.07 -18.29
N ILE A 652 12.16 13.94 -18.73
CA ILE A 652 13.53 14.05 -18.23
C ILE A 652 13.92 15.51 -18.01
N THR A 653 15.03 15.71 -17.30
CA THR A 653 15.76 16.98 -17.28
C THR A 653 16.98 16.84 -18.20
N LEU A 654 17.05 17.66 -19.25
CA LEU A 654 18.26 17.82 -20.06
C LEU A 654 19.06 18.97 -19.48
N LEU A 655 20.19 18.68 -18.85
CA LEU A 655 21.00 19.63 -18.09
C LEU A 655 22.33 19.87 -18.78
N GLY A 656 22.53 21.08 -19.27
CA GLY A 656 23.80 21.56 -19.77
C GLY A 656 24.78 21.93 -18.63
N SER A 657 26.00 22.26 -19.02
CA SER A 657 27.07 22.70 -18.13
C SER A 657 27.10 24.19 -17.88
N GLY A 658 26.17 24.93 -18.45
CA GLY A 658 26.04 26.39 -18.45
C GLY A 658 25.66 26.91 -19.82
N ALA A 659 24.93 28.03 -19.87
CA ALA A 659 24.53 28.68 -21.12
C ALA A 659 25.50 29.79 -21.48
N ASP A 660 26.76 29.44 -21.72
CA ASP A 660 27.82 30.36 -22.13
C ASP A 660 28.81 29.68 -23.09
N GLU A 661 29.83 30.39 -23.54
CA GLU A 661 30.84 29.88 -24.50
C GLU A 661 31.64 28.67 -23.93
N ALA A 662 31.81 28.57 -22.63
CA ALA A 662 32.51 27.50 -21.97
C ALA A 662 31.58 26.34 -21.56
N GLY A 663 30.29 26.55 -21.73
CA GLY A 663 29.22 25.60 -21.31
C GLY A 663 28.76 24.66 -22.41
N THR A 664 27.48 24.37 -22.42
CA THR A 664 26.84 23.48 -23.39
C THR A 664 26.13 24.29 -24.48
N ILE A 665 26.53 24.11 -25.70
CA ILE A 665 25.95 24.78 -26.87
C ILE A 665 25.31 23.73 -27.78
N LEU A 666 24.02 23.89 -28.04
CA LEU A 666 23.26 23.05 -28.97
C LEU A 666 22.95 23.85 -30.24
N THR A 667 23.36 23.36 -31.41
CA THR A 667 23.08 23.98 -32.71
C THR A 667 22.12 23.19 -33.59
N GLY A 668 21.85 21.94 -33.23
CA GLY A 668 20.86 21.08 -33.85
C GLY A 668 19.42 21.41 -33.42
N THR A 669 18.47 20.66 -33.91
CA THR A 669 17.06 20.75 -33.55
C THR A 669 16.78 19.99 -32.25
N VAL A 670 16.03 20.61 -31.33
CA VAL A 670 15.54 19.94 -30.11
C VAL A 670 14.01 19.85 -30.20
N SER A 671 13.54 18.63 -30.36
CA SER A 671 12.11 18.28 -30.41
C SER A 671 11.65 17.62 -29.13
N VAL A 672 10.76 18.25 -28.39
CA VAL A 672 10.21 17.74 -27.13
C VAL A 672 8.88 17.04 -27.43
N ALA A 673 8.84 15.74 -27.22
CA ALA A 673 7.69 14.87 -27.48
C ALA A 673 7.12 14.19 -26.22
N ALA A 674 7.47 14.70 -25.04
CA ALA A 674 6.98 14.18 -23.76
C ALA A 674 6.50 15.29 -22.84
N ASP A 675 5.56 14.96 -21.97
CA ASP A 675 5.06 15.84 -20.94
C ASP A 675 6.09 16.08 -19.83
N GLY A 676 6.19 17.31 -19.34
CA GLY A 676 6.96 17.69 -18.16
C GLY A 676 8.48 17.63 -18.32
N VAL A 677 8.99 17.90 -19.51
CA VAL A 677 10.42 18.01 -19.79
C VAL A 677 10.98 19.33 -19.27
N THR A 678 12.21 19.28 -18.75
CA THR A 678 12.98 20.47 -18.36
C THR A 678 14.26 20.55 -19.16
N LEU A 679 14.52 21.72 -19.75
CA LEU A 679 15.79 22.11 -20.40
C LEU A 679 16.46 23.14 -19.49
N ASP A 680 17.68 22.88 -19.05
CA ASP A 680 18.37 23.66 -18.02
C ASP A 680 19.84 23.93 -18.37
N GLY A 681 20.28 25.18 -18.27
CA GLY A 681 21.69 25.54 -18.39
C GLY A 681 22.29 25.32 -19.79
N ILE A 682 21.55 25.53 -20.85
CA ILE A 682 21.94 25.28 -22.25
C ILE A 682 21.86 26.55 -23.07
N TRP A 683 22.85 26.75 -23.94
CA TRP A 683 22.80 27.76 -24.99
C TRP A 683 22.36 27.13 -26.31
N PHE A 684 21.15 27.45 -26.75
CA PHE A 684 20.60 27.05 -28.05
C PHE A 684 20.96 28.09 -29.09
N GLN A 685 21.92 27.78 -29.99
CA GLN A 685 22.31 28.61 -31.11
C GLN A 685 21.61 28.15 -32.39
N GLN A 686 20.68 28.93 -32.87
CA GLN A 686 19.84 28.56 -34.01
C GLN A 686 20.22 29.29 -35.27
N THR A 687 20.64 28.53 -36.28
CA THR A 687 20.90 29.03 -37.62
C THR A 687 19.87 28.43 -38.58
N TYR A 688 19.27 29.27 -39.39
CA TYR A 688 18.24 28.90 -40.36
C TYR A 688 18.73 29.13 -41.79
N SER A 689 18.40 28.19 -42.70
CA SER A 689 18.59 28.43 -44.13
C SER A 689 17.50 29.37 -44.69
N GLU A 690 17.71 29.87 -45.91
CA GLU A 690 16.70 30.67 -46.60
C GLU A 690 15.39 29.87 -46.83
N GLN A 691 15.48 28.57 -46.97
CA GLN A 691 14.30 27.69 -47.10
C GLN A 691 13.57 27.52 -45.77
N ASP A 692 14.33 27.33 -44.69
CA ASP A 692 13.74 27.17 -43.35
C ASP A 692 13.02 28.46 -42.90
N SER A 693 13.50 29.62 -43.37
CA SER A 693 12.89 30.92 -43.05
C SER A 693 11.44 31.08 -43.55
N LYS A 694 11.00 30.22 -44.45
CA LYS A 694 9.64 30.23 -45.04
C LYS A 694 8.71 29.19 -44.40
N ASP A 695 9.25 28.31 -43.55
CA ASP A 695 8.48 27.26 -42.89
C ASP A 695 8.35 27.58 -41.38
N GLN A 696 7.13 27.77 -40.90
CA GLN A 696 6.86 28.01 -39.47
C GLN A 696 7.20 26.77 -38.60
N GLY A 697 7.19 25.56 -39.17
CA GLY A 697 7.56 24.32 -38.47
C GLY A 697 9.06 24.10 -38.35
N ALA A 698 9.90 24.95 -39.01
CA ALA A 698 11.35 24.82 -39.02
C ALA A 698 12.03 25.29 -37.72
N CYS A 699 11.28 25.71 -36.69
CA CYS A 699 11.86 26.10 -35.39
C CYS A 699 12.69 24.99 -34.79
N LYS A 700 13.96 25.31 -34.43
CA LYS A 700 14.90 24.32 -33.90
C LYS A 700 14.68 23.96 -32.45
N LEU A 701 13.99 24.77 -31.66
CA LEU A 701 13.56 24.43 -30.31
C LEU A 701 12.03 24.40 -30.29
N LYS A 702 11.48 23.18 -30.29
CA LYS A 702 10.06 23.00 -30.44
C LYS A 702 9.50 21.84 -29.63
N THR A 703 8.18 21.90 -29.33
CA THR A 703 7.43 20.75 -28.86
C THR A 703 6.62 20.11 -30.00
N THR A 704 6.36 18.81 -29.88
CA THR A 704 5.32 18.13 -30.67
C THR A 704 3.97 18.25 -29.97
N GLU A 705 2.91 17.67 -30.52
CA GLU A 705 1.56 17.67 -29.93
C GLU A 705 1.51 17.06 -28.50
N THR A 706 2.41 16.13 -28.21
CA THR A 706 2.51 15.43 -26.92
C THR A 706 3.50 16.08 -25.94
N GLY A 707 4.26 17.08 -26.39
CA GLY A 707 5.26 17.77 -25.58
C GLY A 707 4.68 18.85 -24.66
N THR A 708 3.73 18.47 -23.81
CA THR A 708 3.06 19.36 -22.87
C THR A 708 3.95 19.73 -21.67
N ASN A 709 3.67 20.86 -21.01
CA ASN A 709 4.34 21.32 -19.79
C ASN A 709 5.87 21.41 -19.88
N LEU A 710 6.39 22.06 -20.94
CA LEU A 710 7.82 22.26 -21.12
C LEU A 710 8.34 23.40 -20.21
N THR A 711 9.45 23.15 -19.53
CA THR A 711 10.21 24.16 -18.78
C THR A 711 11.57 24.41 -19.44
N ILE A 712 11.90 25.68 -19.69
CA ILE A 712 13.21 26.13 -20.16
C ILE A 712 13.75 27.09 -19.10
N GLN A 713 14.86 26.76 -18.49
CA GLN A 713 15.41 27.55 -17.40
C GLN A 713 16.93 27.72 -17.51
N ASN A 714 17.45 28.83 -17.01
CA ASN A 714 18.87 29.13 -16.99
C ASN A 714 19.55 29.00 -18.39
N CYS A 715 18.79 29.25 -19.44
CA CYS A 715 19.20 29.04 -20.84
C CYS A 715 19.44 30.33 -21.57
N ILE A 716 20.18 30.26 -22.68
CA ILE A 716 20.17 31.25 -23.73
C ILE A 716 19.57 30.60 -24.97
N VAL A 717 18.55 31.21 -25.54
CA VAL A 717 18.00 30.80 -26.85
C VAL A 717 18.25 31.89 -27.83
N GLN A 718 19.14 31.65 -28.79
CA GLN A 718 19.60 32.71 -29.69
C GLN A 718 19.49 32.31 -31.16
N ARG A 719 18.90 33.17 -31.94
CA ARG A 719 19.04 33.13 -33.42
C ARG A 719 20.35 33.77 -33.80
N MET A 720 21.18 33.06 -34.56
CA MET A 720 22.44 33.56 -35.07
C MET A 720 22.23 34.48 -36.28
N THR A 721 23.12 35.47 -36.45
CA THR A 721 23.05 36.44 -37.52
C THR A 721 23.25 35.84 -38.90
N GLY A 722 22.78 36.54 -39.95
CA GLY A 722 22.96 36.16 -41.36
C GLY A 722 21.88 35.27 -41.94
N THR A 723 20.87 34.84 -41.15
CA THR A 723 19.70 34.15 -41.65
C THR A 723 18.62 35.15 -42.03
N ALA A 724 18.21 35.11 -43.30
CA ALA A 724 17.06 35.87 -43.76
C ALA A 724 15.81 35.41 -42.98
N ILE A 725 15.00 36.36 -42.69
CA ILE A 725 13.77 36.30 -41.99
C ILE A 725 12.89 35.15 -42.45
N PRO A 726 11.81 34.93 -41.90
CA PRO A 726 10.92 35.79 -41.10
C PRO A 726 9.91 35.20 -40.17
N TYR A 727 9.35 34.01 -40.29
CA TYR A 727 8.14 33.67 -39.57
C TYR A 727 8.39 32.79 -38.33
N GLY A 728 9.58 32.23 -38.22
CA GLY A 728 9.86 31.23 -37.17
C GLY A 728 10.21 31.87 -35.83
N ALA A 729 9.47 31.48 -34.81
CA ALA A 729 9.87 31.66 -33.44
C ALA A 729 11.18 30.92 -33.14
N ILE A 730 11.95 31.38 -32.16
CA ILE A 730 13.11 30.61 -31.66
C ILE A 730 12.70 29.61 -30.60
N VAL A 731 11.49 29.72 -30.05
CA VAL A 731 10.81 28.73 -29.25
C VAL A 731 9.41 28.53 -29.84
N HIS A 732 9.11 27.31 -30.27
CA HIS A 732 7.81 26.95 -30.83
C HIS A 732 7.10 25.93 -29.96
N TYR A 733 5.97 26.30 -29.38
CA TYR A 733 5.15 25.42 -28.58
C TYR A 733 4.06 24.78 -29.45
N GLY A 734 4.32 23.57 -29.92
CA GLY A 734 3.44 22.82 -30.83
C GLY A 734 2.46 21.89 -30.10
N ALA A 735 2.47 21.83 -28.76
CA ALA A 735 1.57 20.98 -27.98
C ALA A 735 0.11 21.44 -28.09
N ALA A 736 -0.82 20.49 -27.99
CA ALA A 736 -2.26 20.74 -28.06
C ALA A 736 -2.79 21.49 -26.83
N GLU A 737 -2.09 21.34 -25.69
CA GLU A 737 -2.47 21.94 -24.40
C GLU A 737 -1.24 22.11 -23.49
N GLY A 738 -1.41 22.64 -22.29
CA GLY A 738 -0.39 22.65 -21.24
C GLY A 738 0.33 23.98 -21.11
N THR A 739 1.47 23.98 -20.42
CA THR A 739 2.20 25.18 -20.01
C THR A 739 3.61 25.20 -20.60
N LEU A 740 3.97 26.32 -21.23
CA LEU A 740 5.36 26.69 -21.48
C LEU A 740 5.84 27.57 -20.33
N THR A 741 6.88 27.12 -19.63
CA THR A 741 7.53 27.88 -18.56
C THR A 741 8.92 28.29 -18.98
N LEU A 742 9.20 29.58 -18.97
CA LEU A 742 10.52 30.18 -19.17
C LEU A 742 10.98 30.83 -17.88
N LYS A 743 12.16 30.46 -17.40
CA LYS A 743 12.68 30.99 -16.14
C LYS A 743 14.16 31.32 -16.24
N ASN A 744 14.56 32.51 -15.78
CA ASN A 744 15.96 32.93 -15.78
C ASN A 744 16.64 32.63 -17.13
N THR A 745 15.96 32.99 -18.23
CA THR A 745 16.36 32.64 -19.60
C THR A 745 16.44 33.86 -20.45
N GLU A 746 17.49 33.97 -21.26
CA GLU A 746 17.65 35.03 -22.25
C GLU A 746 17.26 34.51 -23.63
N LEU A 747 16.34 35.23 -24.29
CA LEU A 747 15.91 34.94 -25.66
C LEU A 747 16.38 36.06 -26.57
N ILE A 748 17.15 35.72 -27.60
CA ILE A 748 17.77 36.72 -28.54
C ILE A 748 17.37 36.35 -29.95
N ALA A 749 16.51 37.17 -30.56
CA ALA A 749 15.96 36.90 -31.89
C ALA A 749 16.16 38.11 -32.82
N PRO A 750 17.37 38.29 -33.39
CA PRO A 750 17.63 39.28 -34.42
C PRO A 750 16.93 38.90 -35.73
N VAL A 751 16.42 39.90 -36.40
CA VAL A 751 15.77 39.76 -37.70
C VAL A 751 16.49 40.75 -38.69
N ALA A 752 16.93 40.21 -39.81
CA ALA A 752 17.55 41.03 -40.85
C ALA A 752 16.45 41.76 -41.69
N GLY A 753 16.74 42.95 -42.13
CA GLY A 753 15.86 43.74 -42.98
C GLY A 753 15.66 45.17 -42.49
N THR A 754 14.98 45.97 -43.29
CA THR A 754 14.54 47.32 -42.92
C THR A 754 13.41 47.27 -41.88
N ALA A 755 13.17 48.38 -41.20
CA ALA A 755 12.09 48.45 -40.20
C ALA A 755 10.71 48.11 -40.79
N ASP A 756 10.42 48.52 -42.02
CA ASP A 756 9.16 48.26 -42.70
C ASP A 756 8.97 46.77 -43.06
N GLU A 757 10.06 46.14 -43.52
CA GLU A 757 10.07 44.69 -43.80
C GLU A 757 9.84 43.87 -42.55
N ILE A 758 10.55 44.18 -41.46
CA ILE A 758 10.41 43.51 -40.18
C ILE A 758 9.00 43.71 -39.61
N ASN A 759 8.48 44.91 -39.65
CA ASN A 759 7.14 45.23 -39.17
C ASN A 759 6.05 44.49 -39.97
N SER A 760 6.23 44.41 -41.31
CA SER A 760 5.29 43.70 -42.20
C SER A 760 5.33 42.18 -42.04
N ALA A 761 6.51 41.61 -41.76
CA ALA A 761 6.70 40.17 -41.58
C ALA A 761 6.25 39.68 -40.20
N SER A 762 6.14 40.56 -39.23
CA SER A 762 5.70 40.28 -37.86
C SER A 762 6.41 39.10 -37.19
N PRO A 763 7.74 39.00 -37.23
CA PRO A 763 8.48 37.87 -36.65
C PRO A 763 8.39 37.89 -35.12
N SER A 764 8.04 36.78 -34.52
CA SER A 764 7.87 36.59 -33.06
C SER A 764 9.00 35.73 -32.48
N VAL A 765 9.40 35.99 -31.23
CA VAL A 765 10.39 35.18 -30.51
C VAL A 765 9.78 33.86 -30.03
N ILE A 766 8.57 33.90 -29.53
CA ILE A 766 7.84 32.74 -29.04
C ILE A 766 6.62 32.51 -29.91
N GLY A 767 6.40 31.26 -30.36
CA GLY A 767 5.28 30.89 -31.23
C GLY A 767 4.50 29.66 -30.73
N VAL A 768 3.23 29.58 -31.14
CA VAL A 768 2.36 28.43 -30.86
C VAL A 768 1.80 27.78 -32.13
N ALA A 769 1.47 26.50 -32.08
CA ALA A 769 0.96 25.76 -33.23
C ALA A 769 -0.37 26.31 -33.79
N ALA A 770 -1.17 26.94 -32.97
CA ALA A 770 -2.49 27.44 -33.36
C ALA A 770 -2.47 28.67 -34.29
N TRP A 771 -1.32 29.20 -34.66
CA TRP A 771 -1.25 30.29 -35.61
C TRP A 771 -1.99 30.02 -36.94
N ALA A 772 -2.00 28.78 -37.38
CA ALA A 772 -2.68 28.36 -38.62
C ALA A 772 -4.21 28.29 -38.52
N GLN A 773 -4.78 28.39 -37.35
CA GLN A 773 -6.24 28.27 -37.15
C GLN A 773 -6.85 29.68 -37.06
N THR A 774 -7.40 30.16 -38.14
CA THR A 774 -8.30 31.32 -38.21
C THR A 774 -9.70 30.90 -37.80
N GLY A 775 -10.05 30.88 -36.51
CA GLY A 775 -11.40 30.56 -36.11
C GLY A 775 -11.62 30.79 -34.61
N GLU A 776 -12.81 31.21 -34.30
CA GLU A 776 -13.34 31.41 -32.96
C GLU A 776 -13.15 30.18 -32.07
N ASN A 777 -12.76 30.37 -30.84
CA ASN A 777 -12.51 29.38 -29.77
C ASN A 777 -11.05 28.90 -29.73
N ILE A 778 -10.23 29.72 -29.10
CA ILE A 778 -8.98 29.28 -28.53
C ILE A 778 -9.35 28.71 -27.16
N ASP A 779 -9.27 27.39 -27.03
CA ASP A 779 -9.55 26.71 -25.78
C ASP A 779 -8.58 27.18 -24.69
N GLU A 780 -9.03 27.22 -23.43
CA GLU A 780 -8.27 27.58 -22.21
C GLU A 780 -7.05 26.64 -21.94
N ALA A 781 -6.60 25.92 -22.96
CA ALA A 781 -5.65 24.83 -22.83
C ALA A 781 -4.19 25.31 -22.70
N TRP A 782 -3.83 26.49 -23.20
CA TRP A 782 -2.45 26.95 -23.26
C TRP A 782 -2.12 28.00 -22.21
N LYS A 783 -0.99 27.79 -21.51
CA LYS A 783 -0.47 28.74 -20.53
C LYS A 783 0.98 29.09 -20.85
N LEU A 784 1.32 30.36 -20.72
CA LEU A 784 2.70 30.86 -20.82
C LEU A 784 3.09 31.51 -19.49
N VAL A 785 4.17 31.02 -18.89
CA VAL A 785 4.74 31.57 -17.65
C VAL A 785 6.18 31.99 -17.90
N VAL A 786 6.46 33.28 -17.77
CA VAL A 786 7.79 33.85 -18.02
C VAL A 786 8.24 34.60 -16.76
N THR A 787 9.32 34.14 -16.15
CA THR A 787 9.82 34.72 -14.90
C THR A 787 11.32 34.96 -14.99
N ASP A 788 11.79 36.14 -14.54
CA ASP A 788 13.20 36.50 -14.48
C ASP A 788 13.91 36.42 -15.86
N CYS A 789 13.20 36.66 -16.95
CA CYS A 789 13.71 36.50 -18.30
C CYS A 789 14.09 37.83 -18.96
N THR A 790 14.92 37.74 -20.00
CA THR A 790 15.19 38.87 -20.91
C THR A 790 14.86 38.45 -22.34
N ILE A 791 13.97 39.17 -22.98
CA ILE A 791 13.58 38.93 -24.37
C ILE A 791 14.09 40.07 -25.24
N ARG A 792 15.04 39.78 -26.13
CA ARG A 792 15.70 40.74 -27.06
C ARG A 792 15.32 40.43 -28.48
N THR A 793 14.75 41.41 -29.15
CA THR A 793 14.41 41.29 -30.56
C THR A 793 14.24 42.67 -31.20
N ASN A 794 14.37 42.71 -32.51
CA ASN A 794 13.94 43.89 -33.29
C ASN A 794 12.59 43.66 -34.00
N GLY A 795 11.97 42.48 -33.79
CA GLY A 795 10.60 42.16 -34.19
C GLY A 795 9.61 42.26 -33.02
N PHE A 796 8.71 41.33 -32.95
CA PHE A 796 7.80 41.16 -31.82
C PHE A 796 8.44 40.23 -30.78
N ALA A 797 8.36 40.57 -29.51
CA ALA A 797 8.83 39.68 -28.48
C ALA A 797 7.91 38.45 -28.32
N VAL A 798 6.61 38.71 -28.24
CA VAL A 798 5.60 37.64 -28.26
C VAL A 798 4.47 38.06 -29.19
N PHE A 799 4.17 37.25 -30.18
CA PHE A 799 3.04 37.47 -31.07
C PHE A 799 2.21 36.20 -31.04
N ASP A 800 1.23 36.17 -30.13
CA ASP A 800 0.50 34.93 -29.99
C ASP A 800 -0.83 34.92 -29.26
N ARG A 801 -1.48 33.79 -29.41
CA ARG A 801 -2.81 33.44 -28.92
C ARG A 801 -2.74 32.59 -27.67
N TRP A 802 -1.84 32.87 -26.73
CA TRP A 802 -1.82 32.20 -25.44
C TRP A 802 -3.05 32.59 -24.63
N ASN A 803 -3.79 31.64 -24.16
CA ASN A 803 -5.01 31.92 -23.40
C ASN A 803 -4.73 32.60 -22.07
N ASN A 804 -3.70 32.15 -21.37
CA ASN A 804 -3.26 32.72 -20.13
C ASN A 804 -1.75 32.95 -20.18
N ALA A 805 -1.30 34.18 -20.03
CA ALA A 805 0.10 34.52 -20.01
C ALA A 805 0.45 35.34 -18.78
N THR A 806 1.48 34.92 -18.07
CA THR A 806 2.01 35.63 -16.90
C THR A 806 3.48 35.93 -17.10
N TYR A 807 3.82 37.19 -16.99
CA TYR A 807 5.19 37.67 -17.05
C TYR A 807 5.54 38.33 -15.73
N THR A 808 6.58 37.84 -15.07
CA THR A 808 7.06 38.40 -13.81
C THR A 808 8.53 38.74 -13.94
N ASN A 809 8.92 39.95 -13.48
CA ASN A 809 10.31 40.42 -13.48
C ASN A 809 11.03 40.21 -14.82
N THR A 810 10.32 40.40 -15.93
CA THR A 810 10.82 40.12 -17.29
C THR A 810 11.11 41.43 -18.04
N THR A 811 12.27 41.46 -18.74
CA THR A 811 12.68 42.58 -19.56
C THR A 811 12.41 42.32 -21.05
N PHE A 812 11.65 43.18 -21.68
CA PHE A 812 11.42 43.21 -23.10
C PHE A 812 12.24 44.37 -23.70
N THR A 813 13.12 44.07 -24.64
CA THR A 813 14.04 45.08 -25.17
C THR A 813 14.48 44.85 -26.60
N GLY A 814 15.07 45.85 -27.23
CA GLY A 814 15.75 45.73 -28.49
C GLY A 814 17.13 45.01 -28.37
N LEU A 815 17.84 44.97 -29.42
CA LEU A 815 19.11 44.25 -29.61
C LEU A 815 20.36 45.07 -29.23
N GLU A 816 20.21 46.23 -28.63
CA GLU A 816 21.34 47.07 -28.22
C GLU A 816 22.21 46.34 -27.18
N GLY A 817 23.53 46.38 -27.37
CA GLY A 817 24.48 45.72 -26.47
C GLY A 817 24.63 44.21 -26.67
N VAL A 818 23.96 43.59 -27.64
CA VAL A 818 24.19 42.21 -28.03
C VAL A 818 25.37 42.12 -28.96
N GLU A 819 26.40 41.37 -28.62
CA GLU A 819 27.60 41.18 -29.43
C GLU A 819 27.32 40.35 -30.70
N GLY A 820 28.10 40.56 -31.75
CA GLY A 820 27.99 39.78 -32.99
C GLY A 820 26.82 40.16 -33.88
N LEU A 821 26.12 41.28 -33.62
CA LEU A 821 24.96 41.73 -34.39
C LEU A 821 25.25 43.00 -35.20
N ASP A 822 26.51 43.17 -35.68
CA ASP A 822 26.91 44.41 -36.38
C ASP A 822 26.18 44.60 -37.69
N ASP A 823 25.78 43.58 -38.37
CA ASP A 823 25.04 43.59 -39.62
C ASP A 823 23.52 43.87 -39.46
N ILE A 824 23.02 44.00 -38.25
CA ILE A 824 21.63 44.30 -37.99
C ILE A 824 21.45 45.82 -37.86
N GLU A 825 20.80 46.45 -38.85
CA GLU A 825 20.57 47.90 -38.86
C GLU A 825 19.57 48.34 -37.80
N VAL A 826 18.47 47.60 -37.63
CA VAL A 826 17.39 47.91 -36.70
C VAL A 826 17.62 47.25 -35.37
N LYS A 827 18.01 48.00 -34.36
CA LYS A 827 18.33 47.48 -33.02
C LYS A 827 17.14 47.62 -32.04
N THR A 828 16.15 48.45 -32.37
CA THR A 828 15.00 48.68 -31.48
C THR A 828 13.94 47.60 -31.66
N CYS A 829 13.30 47.15 -30.56
CA CYS A 829 12.17 46.20 -30.60
C CYS A 829 10.94 46.85 -31.26
N TYR A 830 10.22 46.12 -32.08
CA TYR A 830 8.99 46.65 -32.68
C TYR A 830 7.87 46.77 -31.64
N MET A 831 7.50 45.68 -31.02
CA MET A 831 6.55 45.57 -29.92
C MET A 831 6.93 44.44 -28.99
N ALA A 832 6.65 44.60 -27.67
CA ALA A 832 6.84 43.49 -26.73
C ALA A 832 5.78 42.43 -26.93
N LEU A 833 4.51 42.84 -27.07
CA LEU A 833 3.41 41.91 -27.25
C LEU A 833 2.44 42.40 -28.31
N ASN A 834 1.99 41.50 -29.15
CA ASN A 834 0.84 41.68 -30.00
C ASN A 834 -0.10 40.50 -29.80
N ASN A 835 -1.00 40.58 -28.80
CA ASN A 835 -1.94 39.48 -28.52
C ASN A 835 -3.37 40.01 -28.35
N PRO A 836 -4.11 40.20 -29.45
CA PRO A 836 -5.47 40.68 -29.39
C PRO A 836 -6.51 39.62 -28.97
N HIS A 837 -6.09 38.41 -28.63
CA HIS A 837 -7.00 37.30 -28.41
C HIS A 837 -6.69 36.46 -27.17
N ALA A 838 -5.78 36.89 -26.30
CA ALA A 838 -5.53 36.21 -25.04
C ALA A 838 -6.66 36.47 -24.03
N ASN A 839 -7.01 35.45 -23.22
CA ASN A 839 -8.04 35.63 -22.18
C ASN A 839 -7.47 36.46 -21.03
N ASP A 840 -6.46 35.95 -20.32
CA ASP A 840 -5.88 36.62 -19.18
C ASP A 840 -4.38 36.84 -19.36
N VAL A 841 -3.97 38.10 -19.30
CA VAL A 841 -2.55 38.48 -19.40
C VAL A 841 -2.16 39.31 -18.19
N THR A 842 -1.11 38.90 -17.52
CA THR A 842 -0.53 39.61 -16.39
C THR A 842 0.92 39.96 -16.65
N TYR A 843 1.27 41.25 -16.43
CA TYR A 843 2.63 41.74 -16.35
C TYR A 843 2.86 42.29 -14.95
N ASP A 844 3.82 41.74 -14.25
CA ASP A 844 4.19 42.13 -12.91
C ASP A 844 5.70 42.42 -12.81
N HIS A 845 6.09 43.61 -12.36
CA HIS A 845 7.49 44.05 -12.27
C HIS A 845 8.29 43.94 -13.57
N CYS A 846 7.63 44.03 -14.72
CA CYS A 846 8.27 43.96 -16.04
C CYS A 846 8.88 45.29 -16.50
N THR A 847 9.90 45.18 -17.37
CA THR A 847 10.53 46.34 -17.98
C THR A 847 10.40 46.31 -19.51
N PHE A 848 9.91 47.40 -20.09
CA PHE A 848 9.75 47.60 -21.52
C PHE A 848 10.65 48.76 -21.97
N ARG A 849 11.65 48.45 -22.78
CA ARG A 849 12.60 49.49 -23.22
C ARG A 849 13.05 49.33 -24.69
N ASN A 850 13.54 50.39 -25.27
CA ASN A 850 14.05 50.42 -26.67
C ASN A 850 12.99 49.95 -27.69
N MET A 851 11.74 50.37 -27.50
CA MET A 851 10.63 50.02 -28.37
C MET A 851 10.49 51.12 -29.45
N ARG A 852 10.35 50.73 -30.75
CA ARG A 852 10.14 51.69 -31.83
C ARG A 852 8.68 51.94 -32.18
N SER A 853 7.76 51.09 -31.68
CA SER A 853 6.33 51.25 -31.87
C SER A 853 5.65 51.23 -30.54
N TRP A 854 4.87 50.23 -30.22
CA TRP A 854 4.15 50.14 -28.95
C TRP A 854 4.93 49.28 -27.95
N GLY A 855 4.84 49.64 -26.69
CA GLY A 855 5.34 48.75 -25.62
C GLY A 855 4.59 47.43 -25.62
N MET A 856 3.27 47.49 -25.51
CA MET A 856 2.42 46.35 -25.70
C MET A 856 1.11 46.72 -26.40
N LEU A 857 0.56 45.76 -27.13
CA LEU A 857 -0.80 45.78 -27.64
C LEU A 857 -1.55 44.66 -26.97
N GLY A 858 -2.56 45.00 -26.21
CA GLY A 858 -3.36 44.03 -25.49
C GLY A 858 -4.83 44.27 -25.69
N ALA A 859 -5.59 43.21 -25.88
CA ALA A 859 -6.99 43.14 -25.64
C ALA A 859 -7.28 41.66 -25.43
N GLY A 860 -7.68 41.27 -24.28
CA GLY A 860 -8.16 39.95 -23.87
C GLY A 860 -9.29 40.19 -22.90
N GLU A 861 -9.79 39.15 -22.29
CA GLU A 861 -10.82 39.27 -21.27
C GLU A 861 -10.30 40.07 -20.08
N GLU A 862 -9.11 39.73 -19.57
CA GLU A 862 -8.47 40.43 -18.47
C GLU A 862 -7.03 40.85 -18.79
N LEU A 863 -6.67 42.08 -18.54
CA LEU A 863 -5.31 42.60 -18.61
C LEU A 863 -4.90 43.22 -17.27
N THR A 864 -3.83 42.71 -16.69
CA THR A 864 -3.22 43.24 -15.47
C THR A 864 -1.78 43.69 -15.75
N VAL A 865 -1.44 44.95 -15.46
CA VAL A 865 -0.10 45.52 -15.57
C VAL A 865 0.23 46.21 -14.26
N THR A 866 1.12 45.61 -13.48
CA THR A 866 1.46 46.09 -12.14
C THR A 866 2.97 46.33 -12.00
N ASP A 867 3.34 47.45 -11.38
CA ASP A 867 4.71 47.77 -10.98
C ASP A 867 5.74 47.71 -12.13
N CYS A 868 5.27 47.86 -13.35
CA CYS A 868 6.10 47.78 -14.56
C CYS A 868 6.76 49.13 -14.89
N THR A 869 7.87 49.08 -15.63
CA THR A 869 8.59 50.23 -16.14
C THR A 869 8.54 50.24 -17.67
N PHE A 870 8.07 51.36 -18.24
CA PHE A 870 8.12 51.67 -19.67
C PHE A 870 9.16 52.74 -19.88
N ASP A 871 10.37 52.34 -20.29
CA ASP A 871 11.51 53.26 -20.55
C ASP A 871 11.75 53.31 -22.06
N GLY A 872 11.24 54.34 -22.65
CA GLY A 872 11.34 54.36 -24.12
C GLY A 872 11.49 55.74 -24.74
N THR A 873 12.67 55.89 -25.29
CA THR A 873 12.90 56.78 -26.45
C THR A 873 12.27 56.10 -27.66
N ASN A 874 11.31 56.73 -28.30
CA ASN A 874 10.67 56.41 -29.57
C ASN A 874 9.41 55.51 -29.51
N GLN A 875 8.79 55.31 -28.37
CA GLN A 875 7.48 54.66 -28.32
C GLN A 875 6.36 55.55 -28.79
N SER A 876 5.54 55.10 -29.73
CA SER A 876 4.32 55.79 -30.07
C SER A 876 3.23 55.63 -28.99
N ARG A 877 3.25 54.53 -28.28
CA ARG A 877 2.36 54.22 -27.12
C ARG A 877 3.03 53.19 -26.21
N ALA A 878 2.96 53.39 -24.89
CA ALA A 878 3.47 52.40 -23.98
C ALA A 878 2.50 51.20 -23.88
N ILE A 879 1.23 51.43 -23.63
CA ILE A 879 0.18 50.42 -23.64
C ILE A 879 -0.91 50.85 -24.65
N SER A 880 -1.28 49.94 -25.54
CA SER A 880 -2.45 50.11 -26.40
C SER A 880 -3.42 48.97 -26.15
N VAL A 881 -4.60 49.27 -25.65
CA VAL A 881 -5.70 48.31 -25.50
C VAL A 881 -6.63 48.47 -26.70
N ALA A 882 -6.53 47.59 -27.67
CA ALA A 882 -7.22 47.65 -28.95
C ALA A 882 -7.52 46.23 -29.49
N TYR A 883 -8.41 46.11 -30.46
CA TYR A 883 -8.73 44.86 -31.16
C TYR A 883 -9.33 43.74 -30.29
N GLY A 884 -10.52 43.88 -29.79
CA GLY A 884 -11.26 42.94 -29.02
C GLY A 884 -12.11 43.60 -27.97
N THR A 885 -12.69 42.83 -27.09
CA THR A 885 -13.45 43.32 -25.93
C THR A 885 -12.70 42.97 -24.68
N ILE A 886 -12.45 43.96 -23.83
CA ILE A 886 -11.82 43.75 -22.52
C ILE A 886 -12.86 43.86 -21.42
N ASP A 887 -12.95 42.82 -20.58
CA ASP A 887 -13.88 42.81 -19.45
C ASP A 887 -13.28 43.49 -18.23
N LYS A 888 -11.98 43.25 -17.98
CA LYS A 888 -11.27 43.84 -16.86
C LYS A 888 -9.87 44.27 -17.23
N CYS A 889 -9.53 45.54 -16.93
CA CYS A 889 -8.20 46.09 -17.16
C CYS A 889 -7.69 46.73 -15.87
N THR A 890 -6.56 46.28 -15.34
CA THR A 890 -5.91 46.85 -14.16
C THR A 890 -4.50 47.29 -14.51
N ILE A 891 -4.24 48.62 -14.46
CA ILE A 891 -2.94 49.20 -14.75
C ILE A 891 -2.54 50.07 -13.55
N THR A 892 -1.70 49.52 -12.65
CA THR A 892 -1.41 50.17 -11.37
C THR A 892 0.06 50.14 -11.01
N GLY A 893 0.57 51.17 -10.35
CA GLY A 893 1.92 51.24 -9.82
C GLY A 893 3.03 51.44 -10.88
N ASN A 894 2.71 51.56 -12.15
CA ASN A 894 3.67 51.58 -13.26
C ASN A 894 4.38 52.95 -13.42
N THR A 895 5.59 52.89 -13.95
CA THR A 895 6.35 54.07 -14.35
C THR A 895 6.44 54.12 -15.88
N PHE A 896 5.97 55.26 -16.46
CA PHE A 896 6.03 55.53 -17.88
C PHE A 896 6.98 56.72 -18.14
N ASP A 897 8.13 56.48 -18.79
CA ASP A 897 9.00 57.52 -19.31
C ASP A 897 8.74 57.68 -20.81
N LEU A 898 8.08 58.76 -21.20
CA LEU A 898 7.59 59.00 -22.54
C LEU A 898 8.48 59.93 -23.33
N SER A 899 9.76 60.00 -23.02
CA SER A 899 10.74 60.96 -23.61
C SER A 899 10.88 60.89 -25.14
N GLY A 900 10.22 59.95 -25.78
CA GLY A 900 10.32 59.75 -27.21
C GLY A 900 9.20 60.25 -28.07
N SER A 901 8.02 60.45 -27.60
CA SER A 901 6.84 60.89 -28.33
C SER A 901 5.68 59.94 -28.38
N GLY A 902 4.90 59.83 -27.42
CA GLY A 902 3.71 58.95 -27.50
C GLY A 902 2.74 59.10 -26.37
N SER A 903 1.67 58.38 -26.43
CA SER A 903 0.73 58.20 -25.34
C SER A 903 1.20 57.14 -24.37
N GLY A 904 0.99 57.35 -23.10
CA GLY A 904 1.24 56.34 -22.07
C GLY A 904 0.31 55.15 -22.24
N ILE A 905 -0.97 55.34 -21.95
CA ILE A 905 -2.00 54.32 -22.08
C ILE A 905 -3.04 54.78 -23.08
N MET A 906 -3.38 53.96 -24.05
CA MET A 906 -4.44 54.24 -25.01
C MET A 906 -5.46 53.12 -25.04
N PHE A 907 -6.73 53.48 -24.89
CA PHE A 907 -7.89 52.63 -25.11
C PHE A 907 -8.50 52.99 -26.47
N SER A 908 -8.68 52.00 -27.35
CA SER A 908 -9.12 52.20 -28.71
C SER A 908 -10.11 51.09 -29.14
N GLY A 909 -11.38 51.33 -28.92
CA GLY A 909 -12.45 50.44 -29.38
C GLY A 909 -12.62 49.09 -28.65
N ALA A 910 -11.81 48.85 -27.62
CA ALA A 910 -11.86 47.62 -26.85
C ALA A 910 -12.70 47.72 -25.55
N VAL A 911 -13.07 48.93 -25.15
CA VAL A 911 -13.79 49.16 -23.90
C VAL A 911 -15.30 49.25 -24.17
N THR A 912 -16.08 48.51 -23.42
CA THR A 912 -17.53 48.48 -23.51
C THR A 912 -18.19 49.06 -22.23
N GLU A 913 -19.50 49.21 -22.20
CA GLU A 913 -20.23 49.69 -21.00
C GLU A 913 -20.11 48.71 -19.80
N THR A 914 -19.73 47.44 -20.06
CA THR A 914 -19.57 46.39 -19.02
C THR A 914 -18.11 46.25 -18.54
N SER A 915 -17.17 46.86 -19.24
CA SER A 915 -15.74 46.79 -18.91
C SER A 915 -15.42 47.46 -17.57
N THR A 916 -14.63 46.80 -16.75
CA THR A 916 -14.08 47.36 -15.50
C THR A 916 -12.64 47.81 -15.72
N ILE A 917 -12.40 49.10 -15.71
CA ILE A 917 -11.09 49.68 -15.97
C ILE A 917 -10.56 50.34 -14.68
N THR A 918 -9.38 49.96 -14.23
CA THR A 918 -8.67 50.55 -13.11
C THR A 918 -7.29 51.07 -13.60
N VAL A 919 -7.10 52.39 -13.57
CA VAL A 919 -5.79 53.02 -13.84
C VAL A 919 -5.46 53.84 -12.62
N ALA A 920 -4.54 53.40 -11.76
CA ALA A 920 -4.24 54.04 -10.48
C ALA A 920 -2.74 53.98 -10.15
N ASP A 921 -2.28 54.93 -9.35
CA ASP A 921 -0.92 54.98 -8.79
C ASP A 921 0.23 54.91 -9.79
N ASN A 922 -0.04 55.24 -11.05
CA ASN A 922 0.97 55.26 -12.13
C ASN A 922 1.71 56.59 -12.16
N THR A 923 3.00 56.55 -12.46
CA THR A 923 3.85 57.73 -12.64
C THR A 923 4.15 57.94 -14.12
N PHE A 924 3.81 59.12 -14.66
CA PHE A 924 4.10 59.51 -16.03
C PHE A 924 5.17 60.60 -16.04
N LYS A 925 6.24 60.39 -16.79
CA LYS A 925 7.37 61.30 -17.00
C LYS A 925 7.43 61.70 -18.45
N ASN A 926 7.89 62.90 -18.69
CA ASN A 926 8.22 63.44 -20.07
C ASN A 926 7.02 63.41 -21.03
N CYS A 927 5.80 63.55 -20.54
CA CYS A 927 4.55 63.64 -21.33
C CYS A 927 4.38 64.95 -22.12
N SER A 928 5.43 65.64 -22.54
CA SER A 928 5.36 67.03 -22.98
C SER A 928 5.34 67.28 -24.52
N GLN A 929 5.12 66.25 -25.31
CA GLN A 929 5.07 66.43 -26.75
C GLN A 929 3.67 66.84 -27.25
N GLU A 930 3.63 67.69 -28.31
CA GLU A 930 2.37 68.08 -28.93
C GLU A 930 1.62 66.86 -29.49
N GLY A 931 0.45 66.55 -28.88
CA GLY A 931 -0.35 65.35 -29.20
C GLY A 931 -0.11 64.10 -28.34
N GLY A 932 0.80 64.12 -27.34
CA GLY A 932 1.01 63.07 -26.41
C GLY A 932 0.06 63.11 -25.20
N TYR A 933 -0.58 62.03 -24.88
CA TYR A 933 -1.48 61.88 -23.72
C TYR A 933 -0.92 60.86 -22.71
N CYS A 934 -1.04 61.17 -21.41
CA CYS A 934 -0.72 60.18 -20.40
C CYS A 934 -1.70 59.00 -20.46
N VAL A 935 -2.97 59.30 -20.60
CA VAL A 935 -4.05 58.33 -20.84
C VAL A 935 -4.96 58.90 -21.93
N ASN A 936 -5.23 58.15 -22.94
CA ASN A 936 -6.09 58.50 -24.06
C ASN A 936 -7.19 57.46 -24.23
N ASN A 937 -8.43 57.85 -24.27
CA ASN A 937 -9.56 57.00 -24.57
C ASN A 937 -10.22 57.51 -25.85
N THR A 938 -10.15 56.68 -26.92
CA THR A 938 -10.75 56.96 -28.21
C THR A 938 -11.89 55.97 -28.53
N SER A 939 -12.43 55.29 -27.52
CA SER A 939 -13.53 54.34 -27.62
C SER A 939 -14.84 55.04 -27.91
#